data_78cbe6c83712508acb96f50213c269ae
#
_entry.id   78cbe6c83712508acb96f50213c269ae
#
_cell.length_a   1.000
_cell.length_b   1.000
_cell.length_c   1.000
_cell.angle_alpha   90.00
_cell.angle_beta   90.00
_cell.angle_gamma   90.00
#
_symmetry.space_group_name_H-M   'P 1'
#
loop_
_entity.id
_entity.type
_entity.pdbx_description
1 polymer ?
#
loop_
_entity_poly.entity_id
_entity_poly.type
_entity_poly.pdbx_seq_one_letter_code
_entity_poly.pdbx_strand_id
1 'polypeptide(L)'
;MLQLAVFFPVIAMFFIPFLRKNFKNIHTGKFVIIVPLILFGYFVSNIKYIYSGGTIYKKLAFVSNAGLDINLNLDGLSLLFSLLITGIGTLVILYSCYYMNISDEKLHKFYIFLLIFMSAMLGVVLSDNMLSMYMFWELTSVSSFLLISYWHENDASRKGALKSLIITVFGGVLMLAGIFILNSITGSFNVSEIIDFTNNHGYNSKYIIAMILILFGAFTKSAQFPFHIWLPDAMAAPTPISSYLHSATMVKAGIYLLLRIGIVFSFTPAFGNILIVFGTITMLLGSISAIFLKDLKGILAYSTISQLGMMTLMIGIANLGLYNDNHYIYTFAFYAVCFHIINHAAFKASLFMITGIIDHSFHTRDIKQLRGVRMYMPLGFILSIIAGFSMAGIPPLSGFYSKEYFLTAVYGLLNTSMLYMIIVIAVVIGALGTAVYSLILAFKPFLGTFDSKVLGAKKLHLPKNGMFISPIILVIFVIINTFIKDYIVIPAQQAALAVKTTNNEVITHVHHDSFLSSELLTSIFVIIASFVIYKVFASGNGIYSINPSIVSIHGAYNNLGILLHKVSGELHDVFITNQLRRNMSYIFCGLSATIIGGYFAIGRPMIINNFSTIHYMNIFIGLCIVLCCVALTRVYNRLVLIILSSGVGFMMTGLYVTFRAPDLAMTQFVIESISTIIFLIAFILLTDKTKQVEKNSFKLTNAIIATLTGVSFIIVGLVSYAYKNPSEISQFYFDNVVASGGGNIVNVIIVDFRGFDTLFEITVMTMVALIIYAMFKIIKRGGPKDEN
;
A
#
# COMPACT_ATOMS: atom_id res chain seq x y z
N MET A 1 9.64 -5.78 24.74
CA MET A 1 9.72 -6.96 23.84
C MET A 1 8.82 -6.85 22.63
N LEU A 2 7.52 -6.46 22.76
CA LEU A 2 6.60 -6.36 21.61
C LEU A 2 7.07 -5.34 20.55
N GLN A 3 7.53 -4.17 20.97
CA GLN A 3 8.12 -3.15 20.08
C GLN A 3 9.35 -3.69 19.33
N LEU A 4 10.23 -4.40 20.05
CA LEU A 4 11.38 -5.05 19.45
C LEU A 4 10.96 -6.08 18.41
N ALA A 5 9.86 -6.81 18.62
CA ALA A 5 9.39 -7.80 17.65
C ALA A 5 9.04 -7.17 16.29
N VAL A 6 8.51 -5.94 16.29
CA VAL A 6 8.21 -5.21 15.03
C VAL A 6 9.49 -4.68 14.39
N PHE A 7 10.40 -4.06 15.16
CA PHE A 7 11.56 -3.38 14.58
C PHE A 7 12.81 -4.27 14.45
N PHE A 8 12.87 -5.43 15.08
CA PHE A 8 14.01 -6.33 15.02
C PHE A 8 14.39 -6.76 13.60
N PRO A 9 13.45 -7.09 12.69
CA PRO A 9 13.81 -7.38 11.29
C PRO A 9 14.45 -6.18 10.59
N VAL A 10 13.99 -4.94 10.88
CA VAL A 10 14.59 -3.71 10.32
C VAL A 10 16.00 -3.49 10.87
N ILE A 11 16.21 -3.71 12.16
CA ILE A 11 17.55 -3.60 12.76
C ILE A 11 18.49 -4.65 12.13
N ALA A 12 18.01 -5.89 11.99
CA ALA A 12 18.79 -6.99 11.43
C ALA A 12 19.20 -6.76 9.97
N MET A 13 18.39 -6.04 9.17
CA MET A 13 18.72 -5.79 7.77
C MET A 13 20.01 -4.99 7.58
N PHE A 14 20.36 -4.09 8.51
CA PHE A 14 21.58 -3.29 8.43
C PHE A 14 22.85 -4.15 8.52
N PHE A 15 22.77 -5.31 9.14
CA PHE A 15 23.90 -6.24 9.24
C PHE A 15 24.09 -7.13 7.99
N ILE A 16 23.08 -7.24 7.11
CA ILE A 16 23.14 -8.12 5.93
C ILE A 16 24.27 -7.78 4.97
N PRO A 17 24.52 -6.49 4.59
CA PRO A 17 25.64 -6.15 3.72
C PRO A 17 27.00 -6.54 4.33
N PHE A 18 27.17 -6.34 5.65
CA PHE A 18 28.37 -6.73 6.38
C PHE A 18 28.56 -8.25 6.38
N LEU A 19 27.51 -9.02 6.67
CA LEU A 19 27.54 -10.49 6.63
C LEU A 19 27.91 -11.01 5.23
N ARG A 20 27.33 -10.41 4.19
CA ARG A 20 27.63 -10.80 2.80
C ARG A 20 29.08 -10.50 2.40
N LYS A 21 29.63 -9.35 2.86
CA LYS A 21 31.01 -8.96 2.58
C LYS A 21 32.02 -9.91 3.24
N ASN A 22 31.76 -10.29 4.50
CA ASN A 22 32.72 -11.08 5.29
C ASN A 22 32.58 -12.60 5.07
N PHE A 23 31.38 -13.10 4.79
CA PHE A 23 31.09 -14.53 4.66
C PHE A 23 30.60 -14.90 3.25
N LYS A 24 31.41 -14.59 2.22
CA LYS A 24 31.07 -14.79 0.80
C LYS A 24 30.73 -16.24 0.44
N ASN A 25 31.31 -17.21 1.11
CA ASN A 25 31.13 -18.65 0.85
C ASN A 25 29.90 -19.24 1.56
N ILE A 26 29.28 -18.49 2.48
CA ILE A 26 28.10 -18.93 3.23
C ILE A 26 26.87 -18.21 2.67
N HIS A 27 25.81 -18.98 2.39
CA HIS A 27 24.57 -18.39 1.92
C HIS A 27 23.97 -17.47 2.98
N THR A 28 23.76 -16.19 2.66
CA THR A 28 23.30 -15.14 3.57
C THR A 28 22.02 -15.54 4.32
N GLY A 29 21.12 -16.29 3.68
CA GLY A 29 19.89 -16.79 4.30
C GLY A 29 20.10 -17.63 5.55
N LYS A 30 21.25 -18.33 5.70
CA LYS A 30 21.56 -19.10 6.91
C LYS A 30 21.73 -18.24 8.16
N PHE A 31 22.11 -16.99 8.00
CA PHE A 31 22.16 -16.01 9.10
C PHE A 31 20.80 -15.34 9.30
N VAL A 32 20.14 -14.99 8.18
CA VAL A 32 18.85 -14.24 8.22
C VAL A 32 17.73 -15.07 8.85
N ILE A 33 17.76 -16.41 8.71
CA ILE A 33 16.75 -17.32 9.27
C ILE A 33 16.61 -17.20 10.79
N ILE A 34 17.65 -16.77 11.47
CA ILE A 34 17.65 -16.61 12.94
C ILE A 34 16.64 -15.56 13.35
N VAL A 35 16.44 -14.50 12.56
CA VAL A 35 15.52 -13.40 12.85
C VAL A 35 14.08 -13.88 13.01
N PRO A 36 13.44 -14.46 11.96
CA PRO A 36 12.07 -14.93 12.11
C PRO A 36 11.94 -16.11 13.08
N LEU A 37 12.99 -16.91 13.25
CA LEU A 37 12.97 -18.02 14.19
C LEU A 37 12.90 -17.54 15.66
N ILE A 38 13.66 -16.52 16.02
CA ILE A 38 13.59 -15.88 17.35
C ILE A 38 12.21 -15.28 17.57
N LEU A 39 11.68 -14.56 16.56
CA LEU A 39 10.36 -13.94 16.64
C LEU A 39 9.26 -14.98 16.77
N PHE A 40 9.35 -16.07 16.00
CA PHE A 40 8.41 -17.18 16.13
C PHE A 40 8.43 -17.79 17.53
N GLY A 41 9.63 -18.04 18.09
CA GLY A 41 9.79 -18.51 19.46
C GLY A 41 9.18 -17.56 20.48
N TYR A 42 9.35 -16.24 20.31
CA TYR A 42 8.71 -15.22 21.15
C TYR A 42 7.17 -15.29 21.09
N PHE A 43 6.57 -15.41 19.92
CA PHE A 43 5.12 -15.52 19.79
C PHE A 43 4.60 -16.85 20.33
N VAL A 44 5.31 -17.96 20.10
CA VAL A 44 4.95 -19.28 20.67
C VAL A 44 4.95 -19.24 22.20
N SER A 45 5.94 -18.60 22.83
CA SER A 45 6.01 -18.49 24.30
C SER A 45 4.83 -17.75 24.91
N ASN A 46 4.16 -16.87 24.13
CA ASN A 46 3.00 -16.10 24.60
C ASN A 46 1.66 -16.81 24.35
N ILE A 47 1.61 -17.97 23.67
CA ILE A 47 0.35 -18.67 23.34
C ILE A 47 -0.43 -18.98 24.64
N LYS A 48 0.23 -19.53 25.66
CA LYS A 48 -0.44 -19.92 26.91
C LYS A 48 -1.06 -18.72 27.63
N TYR A 49 -0.37 -17.57 27.65
CA TYR A 49 -0.85 -16.35 28.28
C TYR A 49 -2.07 -15.77 27.53
N ILE A 50 -2.01 -15.74 26.21
CA ILE A 50 -3.10 -15.25 25.39
C ILE A 50 -4.30 -16.23 25.42
N TYR A 51 -4.05 -17.54 25.46
CA TYR A 51 -5.10 -18.57 25.61
C TYR A 51 -5.89 -18.41 26.91
N SER A 52 -5.25 -17.94 27.99
CA SER A 52 -5.94 -17.64 29.25
C SER A 52 -6.70 -16.28 29.25
N GLY A 53 -6.85 -15.63 28.09
CA GLY A 53 -7.53 -14.33 27.94
C GLY A 53 -6.66 -13.10 28.19
N GLY A 54 -5.35 -13.29 28.38
CA GLY A 54 -4.41 -12.15 28.55
C GLY A 54 -4.19 -11.40 27.24
N THR A 55 -3.89 -10.10 27.35
CA THR A 55 -3.45 -9.25 26.23
C THR A 55 -2.18 -8.50 26.60
N ILE A 56 -1.31 -8.22 25.62
CA ILE A 56 -0.09 -7.45 25.84
C ILE A 56 -0.18 -6.15 25.06
N TYR A 57 -0.41 -5.05 25.78
CA TYR A 57 -0.49 -3.71 25.21
C TYR A 57 0.78 -2.91 25.49
N LYS A 58 1.31 -2.23 24.48
CA LYS A 58 2.48 -1.35 24.60
C LYS A 58 2.31 -0.11 23.73
N LYS A 59 2.43 1.05 24.38
CA LYS A 59 2.40 2.36 23.72
C LYS A 59 3.82 2.86 23.46
N LEU A 60 4.08 3.39 22.29
CA LEU A 60 5.27 4.17 21.93
C LEU A 60 4.77 5.51 21.38
N ALA A 61 4.94 6.55 22.16
CA ALA A 61 4.64 7.91 21.74
C ALA A 61 5.60 8.31 20.60
N PHE A 62 5.06 8.73 19.49
CA PHE A 62 5.84 9.16 18.33
C PHE A 62 5.52 10.62 17.96
N VAL A 63 4.28 10.94 17.61
CA VAL A 63 3.79 12.30 17.42
C VAL A 63 2.38 12.39 18.03
N SER A 64 2.32 12.38 19.36
CA SER A 64 1.06 12.26 20.10
C SER A 64 0.09 13.42 19.81
N ASN A 65 0.60 14.63 19.55
CA ASN A 65 -0.21 15.80 19.22
C ASN A 65 -0.96 15.64 17.86
N ALA A 66 -0.44 14.78 16.96
CA ALA A 66 -1.08 14.46 15.68
C ALA A 66 -1.88 13.15 15.74
N GLY A 67 -2.02 12.52 16.91
CA GLY A 67 -2.66 11.21 17.06
C GLY A 67 -1.87 10.03 16.48
N LEU A 68 -0.59 10.27 16.12
CA LEU A 68 0.27 9.29 15.46
C LEU A 68 1.16 8.61 16.49
N ASP A 69 0.54 7.81 17.36
CA ASP A 69 1.24 6.96 18.32
C ASP A 69 1.32 5.52 17.80
N ILE A 70 2.43 4.84 18.05
CA ILE A 70 2.59 3.43 17.73
C ILE A 70 2.08 2.61 18.93
N ASN A 71 0.77 2.37 18.94
CA ASN A 71 0.11 1.54 19.93
C ASN A 71 0.10 0.10 19.43
N LEU A 72 0.77 -0.80 20.12
CA LEU A 72 0.86 -2.21 19.76
C LEU A 72 0.06 -3.04 20.74
N ASN A 73 -0.78 -3.93 20.19
CA ASN A 73 -1.61 -4.86 20.93
C ASN A 73 -1.42 -6.30 20.42
N LEU A 74 -1.01 -7.18 21.31
CA LEU A 74 -0.96 -8.62 21.06
C LEU A 74 -2.12 -9.30 21.77
N ASP A 75 -3.15 -9.61 21.01
CA ASP A 75 -4.31 -10.41 21.36
C ASP A 75 -4.33 -11.72 20.56
N GLY A 76 -5.39 -12.51 20.70
CA GLY A 76 -5.49 -13.80 20.01
C GLY A 76 -5.46 -13.70 18.48
N LEU A 77 -6.09 -12.66 17.89
CA LEU A 77 -6.11 -12.45 16.44
C LEU A 77 -4.72 -12.02 15.92
N SER A 78 -4.11 -11.05 16.56
CA SER A 78 -2.76 -10.59 16.20
C SER A 78 -1.69 -11.66 16.43
N LEU A 79 -1.85 -12.51 17.46
CA LEU A 79 -0.99 -13.66 17.71
C LEU A 79 -1.06 -14.69 16.57
N LEU A 80 -2.28 -15.05 16.11
CA LEU A 80 -2.48 -15.97 14.99
C LEU A 80 -1.71 -15.51 13.75
N PHE A 81 -1.89 -14.25 13.36
CA PHE A 81 -1.20 -13.70 12.19
C PHE A 81 0.30 -13.57 12.41
N SER A 82 0.76 -13.17 13.59
CA SER A 82 2.20 -13.07 13.90
C SER A 82 2.91 -14.41 13.83
N LEU A 83 2.27 -15.49 14.30
CA LEU A 83 2.78 -16.87 14.16
C LEU A 83 2.89 -17.29 12.70
N LEU A 84 1.90 -16.93 11.85
CA LEU A 84 1.94 -17.24 10.42
C LEU A 84 3.04 -16.46 9.71
N ILE A 85 3.18 -15.15 9.99
CA ILE A 85 4.19 -14.29 9.36
C ILE A 85 5.60 -14.79 9.68
N THR A 86 5.87 -15.09 10.95
CA THR A 86 7.21 -15.50 11.40
C THR A 86 7.50 -16.97 11.11
N GLY A 87 6.53 -17.86 11.30
CA GLY A 87 6.70 -19.31 11.08
C GLY A 87 6.89 -19.63 9.60
N ILE A 88 6.00 -19.16 8.73
CA ILE A 88 6.16 -19.36 7.28
C ILE A 88 7.35 -18.55 6.75
N GLY A 89 7.62 -17.37 7.30
CA GLY A 89 8.81 -16.59 6.96
C GLY A 89 10.10 -17.37 7.22
N THR A 90 10.20 -18.09 8.33
CA THR A 90 11.34 -18.98 8.64
C THR A 90 11.49 -20.06 7.59
N LEU A 91 10.40 -20.75 7.22
CA LEU A 91 10.42 -21.83 6.23
C LEU A 91 10.71 -21.31 4.81
N VAL A 92 10.26 -20.13 4.45
CA VAL A 92 10.56 -19.47 3.17
C VAL A 92 12.04 -19.10 3.09
N ILE A 93 12.61 -18.55 4.15
CA ILE A 93 14.06 -18.25 4.18
C ILE A 93 14.88 -19.55 4.10
N LEU A 94 14.46 -20.61 4.81
CA LEU A 94 15.10 -21.93 4.71
C LEU A 94 15.06 -22.45 3.26
N TYR A 95 13.91 -22.40 2.61
CA TYR A 95 13.73 -22.78 1.22
C TYR A 95 14.61 -21.94 0.29
N SER A 96 14.68 -20.63 0.50
CA SER A 96 15.48 -19.71 -0.32
C SER A 96 16.97 -19.99 -0.26
N CYS A 97 17.48 -20.57 0.84
CA CYS A 97 18.88 -20.97 0.96
C CYS A 97 19.31 -22.05 -0.05
N TYR A 98 18.36 -22.85 -0.51
CA TYR A 98 18.61 -23.90 -1.49
C TYR A 98 18.15 -23.53 -2.90
N TYR A 99 17.16 -22.62 -3.01
CA TYR A 99 16.58 -22.17 -4.27
C TYR A 99 17.40 -21.08 -4.94
N MET A 100 17.88 -20.07 -4.19
CA MET A 100 18.65 -18.94 -4.71
C MET A 100 20.12 -19.29 -4.82
N ASN A 101 20.79 -18.81 -5.87
CA ASN A 101 22.22 -19.07 -6.05
C ASN A 101 23.04 -18.15 -5.15
N ILE A 102 24.07 -18.71 -4.53
CA ILE A 102 24.98 -17.96 -3.67
C ILE A 102 25.81 -16.94 -4.45
N SER A 103 26.04 -17.17 -5.76
CA SER A 103 26.77 -16.26 -6.66
C SER A 103 25.96 -15.05 -7.09
N ASP A 104 24.66 -14.99 -6.80
CA ASP A 104 23.82 -13.86 -7.16
C ASP A 104 24.27 -12.61 -6.37
N GLU A 105 24.76 -11.60 -7.09
CA GLU A 105 25.23 -10.33 -6.51
C GLU A 105 24.13 -9.59 -5.77
N LYS A 106 22.88 -9.74 -6.19
CA LYS A 106 21.70 -9.08 -5.62
C LYS A 106 21.09 -9.80 -4.42
N LEU A 107 21.64 -10.96 -4.01
CA LEU A 107 21.08 -11.79 -2.94
C LEU A 107 20.90 -11.04 -1.60
N HIS A 108 21.78 -10.10 -1.27
CA HIS A 108 21.65 -9.27 -0.08
C HIS A 108 20.40 -8.39 -0.13
N LYS A 109 20.05 -7.82 -1.30
CA LYS A 109 18.83 -6.99 -1.49
C LYS A 109 17.56 -7.83 -1.28
N PHE A 110 17.56 -9.08 -1.75
CA PHE A 110 16.46 -10.00 -1.53
C PHE A 110 16.10 -10.13 -0.04
N TYR A 111 17.10 -10.40 0.81
CA TYR A 111 16.87 -10.57 2.25
C TYR A 111 16.55 -9.25 2.96
N ILE A 112 17.15 -8.13 2.55
CA ILE A 112 16.80 -6.80 3.08
C ILE A 112 15.32 -6.52 2.84
N PHE A 113 14.85 -6.64 1.60
CA PHE A 113 13.45 -6.36 1.27
C PHE A 113 12.49 -7.32 1.97
N LEU A 114 12.89 -8.58 2.13
CA LEU A 114 12.08 -9.58 2.83
C LEU A 114 11.95 -9.27 4.32
N LEU A 115 13.00 -8.79 4.98
CA LEU A 115 12.95 -8.39 6.39
C LEU A 115 12.16 -7.08 6.60
N ILE A 116 12.28 -6.09 5.70
CA ILE A 116 11.44 -4.88 5.72
C ILE A 116 9.96 -5.28 5.60
N PHE A 117 9.65 -6.17 4.65
CA PHE A 117 8.30 -6.64 4.45
C PHE A 117 7.76 -7.40 5.67
N MET A 118 8.58 -8.23 6.32
CA MET A 118 8.20 -8.95 7.54
C MET A 118 7.90 -7.98 8.69
N SER A 119 8.76 -6.98 8.89
CA SER A 119 8.54 -5.93 9.89
C SER A 119 7.24 -5.16 9.62
N ALA A 120 7.02 -4.75 8.36
CA ALA A 120 5.82 -4.05 7.96
C ALA A 120 4.55 -4.88 8.23
N MET A 121 4.56 -6.17 7.91
CA MET A 121 3.44 -7.07 8.18
C MET A 121 3.19 -7.26 9.67
N LEU A 122 4.25 -7.40 10.49
CA LEU A 122 4.12 -7.45 11.95
C LEU A 122 3.56 -6.12 12.49
N GLY A 123 4.00 -4.99 11.95
CA GLY A 123 3.46 -3.68 12.29
C GLY A 123 1.95 -3.57 11.99
N VAL A 124 1.49 -4.05 10.83
CA VAL A 124 0.06 -4.06 10.48
C VAL A 124 -0.76 -4.87 11.49
N VAL A 125 -0.32 -6.09 11.82
CA VAL A 125 -1.13 -7.01 12.65
C VAL A 125 -1.05 -6.72 14.14
N LEU A 126 -0.04 -5.98 14.58
CA LEU A 126 0.12 -5.62 15.98
C LEU A 126 -0.37 -4.20 16.31
N SER A 127 -0.60 -3.32 15.32
CA SER A 127 -1.05 -1.95 15.56
C SER A 127 -2.51 -1.91 16.02
N ASP A 128 -2.76 -1.22 17.14
CA ASP A 128 -4.09 -0.83 17.61
C ASP A 128 -4.49 0.57 17.09
N ASN A 129 -3.54 1.42 16.76
CA ASN A 129 -3.79 2.71 16.15
C ASN A 129 -3.90 2.60 14.62
N MET A 130 -5.02 3.04 14.03
CA MET A 130 -5.29 2.90 12.59
C MET A 130 -4.33 3.72 11.72
N LEU A 131 -3.82 4.85 12.22
CA LEU A 131 -2.88 5.68 11.47
C LEU A 131 -1.49 5.02 11.44
N SER A 132 -1.03 4.46 12.55
CA SER A 132 0.20 3.66 12.56
C SER A 132 0.06 2.36 11.75
N MET A 133 -1.12 1.71 11.80
CA MET A 133 -1.44 0.57 10.94
C MET A 133 -1.33 0.95 9.46
N TYR A 134 -1.84 2.13 9.07
CA TYR A 134 -1.71 2.64 7.70
C TYR A 134 -0.26 2.87 7.28
N MET A 135 0.58 3.41 8.14
CA MET A 135 2.02 3.56 7.84
C MET A 135 2.67 2.22 7.51
N PHE A 136 2.44 1.20 8.35
CA PHE A 136 2.95 -0.14 8.08
C PHE A 136 2.28 -0.79 6.85
N TRP A 137 1.01 -0.47 6.59
CA TRP A 137 0.28 -0.91 5.40
C TRP A 137 0.94 -0.42 4.11
N GLU A 138 1.30 0.86 4.03
CA GLU A 138 2.02 1.41 2.88
C GLU A 138 3.45 0.87 2.79
N LEU A 139 4.11 0.65 3.92
CA LEU A 139 5.41 0.00 3.93
C LEU A 139 5.33 -1.43 3.35
N THR A 140 4.21 -2.15 3.56
CA THR A 140 3.98 -3.45 2.87
C THR A 140 3.79 -3.28 1.37
N SER A 141 3.18 -2.19 0.88
CA SER A 141 3.03 -1.91 -0.56
C SER A 141 4.39 -1.68 -1.21
N VAL A 142 5.21 -0.83 -0.62
CA VAL A 142 6.55 -0.50 -1.13
C VAL A 142 7.48 -1.72 -1.07
N SER A 143 7.53 -2.41 0.05
CA SER A 143 8.42 -3.57 0.21
C SER A 143 8.02 -4.74 -0.69
N SER A 144 6.71 -4.98 -0.91
CA SER A 144 6.24 -5.99 -1.87
C SER A 144 6.57 -5.62 -3.31
N PHE A 145 6.45 -4.34 -3.68
CA PHE A 145 6.90 -3.85 -4.99
C PHE A 145 8.39 -4.15 -5.22
N LEU A 146 9.25 -3.86 -4.23
CA LEU A 146 10.69 -4.16 -4.32
C LEU A 146 10.96 -5.67 -4.43
N LEU A 147 10.18 -6.49 -3.73
CA LEU A 147 10.30 -7.95 -3.81
C LEU A 147 9.81 -8.49 -5.17
N ILE A 148 8.68 -8.04 -5.69
CA ILE A 148 8.13 -8.50 -6.97
C ILE A 148 9.05 -8.05 -8.12
N SER A 149 9.61 -6.85 -8.04
CA SER A 149 10.55 -6.30 -9.02
C SER A 149 11.99 -6.80 -8.86
N TYR A 150 12.24 -7.85 -8.06
CA TYR A 150 13.59 -8.37 -7.83
C TYR A 150 14.36 -8.63 -9.14
N TRP A 151 13.70 -9.21 -10.12
CA TRP A 151 14.22 -9.37 -11.49
C TRP A 151 13.79 -8.20 -12.39
N HIS A 152 14.13 -6.96 -12.00
CA HIS A 152 13.70 -5.72 -12.69
C HIS A 152 14.16 -5.62 -14.16
N GLU A 153 15.13 -6.41 -14.57
CA GLU A 153 15.57 -6.54 -15.97
C GLU A 153 14.50 -7.24 -16.83
N ASN A 154 13.64 -8.05 -16.21
CA ASN A 154 12.53 -8.69 -16.88
C ASN A 154 11.30 -7.76 -16.90
N ASP A 155 10.80 -7.44 -18.09
CA ASP A 155 9.64 -6.56 -18.29
C ASP A 155 8.39 -7.06 -17.57
N ALA A 156 8.15 -8.39 -17.54
CA ALA A 156 7.00 -8.95 -16.85
C ALA A 156 7.07 -8.68 -15.33
N SER A 157 8.26 -8.82 -14.73
CA SER A 157 8.48 -8.56 -13.31
C SER A 157 8.27 -7.07 -12.99
N ARG A 158 8.81 -6.17 -13.82
CA ARG A 158 8.67 -4.72 -13.64
C ARG A 158 7.22 -4.26 -13.79
N LYS A 159 6.52 -4.70 -14.85
CA LYS A 159 5.11 -4.35 -15.10
C LYS A 159 4.20 -4.93 -14.02
N GLY A 160 4.41 -6.17 -13.61
CA GLY A 160 3.64 -6.81 -12.53
C GLY A 160 3.83 -6.12 -11.19
N ALA A 161 5.06 -5.74 -10.84
CA ALA A 161 5.36 -4.99 -9.63
C ALA A 161 4.69 -3.61 -9.62
N LEU A 162 4.80 -2.85 -10.71
CA LEU A 162 4.20 -1.52 -10.83
C LEU A 162 2.66 -1.59 -10.74
N LYS A 163 2.04 -2.57 -11.40
CA LYS A 163 0.60 -2.80 -11.33
C LYS A 163 0.14 -3.11 -9.91
N SER A 164 0.88 -3.98 -9.21
CA SER A 164 0.62 -4.30 -7.81
C SER A 164 0.72 -3.05 -6.92
N LEU A 165 1.76 -2.23 -7.09
CA LEU A 165 1.96 -1.01 -6.34
C LEU A 165 0.81 -0.02 -6.56
N ILE A 166 0.48 0.29 -7.82
CA ILE A 166 -0.57 1.27 -8.16
C ILE A 166 -1.92 0.87 -7.56
N ILE A 167 -2.31 -0.40 -7.73
CA ILE A 167 -3.62 -0.88 -7.22
C ILE A 167 -3.64 -0.85 -5.70
N THR A 168 -2.57 -1.30 -5.02
CA THR A 168 -2.57 -1.39 -3.55
C THR A 168 -2.41 -0.02 -2.89
N VAL A 169 -1.64 0.90 -3.46
CA VAL A 169 -1.52 2.29 -2.96
C VAL A 169 -2.82 3.06 -3.19
N PHE A 170 -3.47 2.89 -4.36
CA PHE A 170 -4.78 3.49 -4.61
C PHE A 170 -5.80 3.11 -3.51
N GLY A 171 -5.90 1.81 -3.19
CA GLY A 171 -6.75 1.35 -2.09
C GLY A 171 -6.32 1.89 -0.73
N GLY A 172 -5.01 1.99 -0.49
CA GLY A 172 -4.45 2.55 0.74
C GLY A 172 -4.80 4.02 0.96
N VAL A 173 -4.72 4.84 -0.09
CA VAL A 173 -5.11 6.27 -0.02
C VAL A 173 -6.60 6.43 0.30
N LEU A 174 -7.46 5.61 -0.32
CA LEU A 174 -8.88 5.62 0.01
C LEU A 174 -9.13 5.17 1.47
N MET A 175 -8.41 4.14 1.93
CA MET A 175 -8.46 3.69 3.32
C MET A 175 -8.06 4.80 4.29
N LEU A 176 -7.01 5.57 3.98
CA LEU A 176 -6.59 6.71 4.80
C LEU A 176 -7.69 7.76 4.93
N ALA A 177 -8.35 8.10 3.82
CA ALA A 177 -9.50 9.01 3.85
C ALA A 177 -10.63 8.46 4.74
N GLY A 178 -10.92 7.16 4.65
CA GLY A 178 -11.87 6.49 5.52
C GLY A 178 -11.49 6.55 7.01
N ILE A 179 -10.21 6.38 7.33
CA ILE A 179 -9.67 6.48 8.70
C ILE A 179 -9.87 7.90 9.26
N PHE A 180 -9.60 8.94 8.48
CA PHE A 180 -9.83 10.33 8.91
C PHE A 180 -11.32 10.65 9.11
N ILE A 181 -12.19 10.13 8.24
CA ILE A 181 -13.64 10.29 8.44
C ILE A 181 -14.06 9.58 9.74
N LEU A 182 -13.58 8.37 9.98
CA LEU A 182 -13.87 7.62 11.20
C LEU A 182 -13.38 8.37 12.44
N ASN A 183 -12.16 8.91 12.41
CA ASN A 183 -11.63 9.74 13.48
C ASN A 183 -12.47 11.02 13.69
N SER A 184 -12.96 11.67 12.63
CA SER A 184 -13.82 12.87 12.76
C SER A 184 -15.15 12.58 13.46
N ILE A 185 -15.57 11.33 13.50
CA ILE A 185 -16.80 10.88 14.17
C ILE A 185 -16.51 10.47 15.62
N THR A 186 -15.43 9.72 15.84
CA THR A 186 -15.11 9.05 17.12
C THR A 186 -14.13 9.82 17.98
N GLY A 187 -13.39 10.76 17.40
CA GLY A 187 -12.34 11.52 18.09
C GLY A 187 -11.05 10.73 18.37
N SER A 188 -10.94 9.47 17.92
CA SER A 188 -9.78 8.62 18.16
C SER A 188 -9.34 7.85 16.91
N PHE A 189 -8.03 7.51 16.86
CA PHE A 189 -7.45 6.58 15.88
C PHE A 189 -7.27 5.16 16.44
N ASN A 190 -7.47 4.94 17.74
CA ASN A 190 -7.28 3.65 18.37
C ASN A 190 -8.49 2.74 18.13
N VAL A 191 -8.27 1.55 17.60
CA VAL A 191 -9.36 0.61 17.27
C VAL A 191 -10.17 0.26 18.49
N SER A 192 -9.52 0.02 19.64
CA SER A 192 -10.18 -0.25 20.93
C SER A 192 -11.14 0.87 21.32
N GLU A 193 -10.71 2.13 21.28
CA GLU A 193 -11.52 3.30 21.62
C GLU A 193 -12.65 3.55 20.61
N ILE A 194 -12.40 3.30 19.33
CA ILE A 194 -13.42 3.37 18.26
C ILE A 194 -14.53 2.35 18.52
N ILE A 195 -14.18 1.13 18.90
CA ILE A 195 -15.16 0.09 19.24
C ILE A 195 -15.99 0.51 20.45
N ASP A 196 -15.36 1.01 21.52
CA ASP A 196 -16.08 1.47 22.71
C ASP A 196 -17.01 2.64 22.39
N PHE A 197 -16.57 3.58 21.55
CA PHE A 197 -17.41 4.69 21.10
C PHE A 197 -18.63 4.20 20.30
N THR A 198 -18.44 3.27 19.36
CA THR A 198 -19.53 2.75 18.52
C THR A 198 -20.55 1.96 19.32
N ASN A 199 -20.11 1.24 20.36
CA ASN A 199 -21.01 0.52 21.26
C ASN A 199 -21.92 1.47 22.06
N ASN A 200 -21.45 2.68 22.38
CA ASN A 200 -22.15 3.62 23.27
C ASN A 200 -23.00 4.67 22.52
N HIS A 201 -22.65 5.06 21.29
CA HIS A 201 -23.23 6.26 20.62
C HIS A 201 -24.06 5.96 19.36
N GLY A 202 -24.15 4.69 18.92
CA GLY A 202 -24.97 4.30 17.78
C GLY A 202 -24.41 4.77 16.41
N TYR A 203 -25.25 4.74 15.39
CA TYR A 203 -24.91 4.82 13.98
C TYR A 203 -25.15 6.22 13.37
N ASN A 204 -24.21 6.72 12.56
CA ASN A 204 -24.31 7.93 11.75
C ASN A 204 -24.07 7.60 10.27
N SER A 205 -24.74 8.28 9.33
CA SER A 205 -24.59 8.08 7.87
C SER A 205 -23.14 8.22 7.36
N LYS A 206 -22.31 9.03 8.00
CA LYS A 206 -20.89 9.17 7.68
C LYS A 206 -20.09 7.87 7.88
N TYR A 207 -20.56 6.96 8.76
CA TYR A 207 -19.92 5.65 8.95
C TYR A 207 -19.95 4.81 7.67
N ILE A 208 -21.02 4.90 6.84
CA ILE A 208 -21.08 4.16 5.57
C ILE A 208 -19.98 4.60 4.63
N ILE A 209 -19.72 5.91 4.55
CA ILE A 209 -18.67 6.46 3.69
C ILE A 209 -17.30 5.97 4.17
N ALA A 210 -17.03 6.07 5.48
CA ALA A 210 -15.78 5.56 6.07
C ALA A 210 -15.62 4.06 5.81
N MET A 211 -16.69 3.27 6.01
CA MET A 211 -16.72 1.84 5.75
C MET A 211 -16.35 1.50 4.30
N ILE A 212 -17.01 2.14 3.32
CA ILE A 212 -16.74 1.89 1.90
C ILE A 212 -15.28 2.20 1.56
N LEU A 213 -14.76 3.34 2.03
CA LEU A 213 -13.38 3.75 1.77
C LEU A 213 -12.36 2.78 2.39
N ILE A 214 -12.61 2.30 3.60
CA ILE A 214 -11.74 1.31 4.25
C ILE A 214 -11.83 -0.05 3.54
N LEU A 215 -13.03 -0.45 3.08
CA LEU A 215 -13.20 -1.66 2.28
C LEU A 215 -12.39 -1.65 0.99
N PHE A 216 -12.23 -0.50 0.32
CA PHE A 216 -11.34 -0.40 -0.84
C PHE A 216 -9.90 -0.78 -0.49
N GLY A 217 -9.38 -0.32 0.65
CA GLY A 217 -8.06 -0.72 1.13
C GLY A 217 -7.94 -2.23 1.32
N ALA A 218 -8.90 -2.85 2.01
CA ALA A 218 -8.92 -4.29 2.24
C ALA A 218 -9.03 -5.08 0.93
N PHE A 219 -9.90 -4.66 0.00
CA PHE A 219 -10.17 -5.36 -1.26
C PHE A 219 -8.98 -5.32 -2.22
N THR A 220 -8.28 -4.19 -2.31
CA THR A 220 -7.09 -4.06 -3.15
C THR A 220 -5.95 -4.96 -2.68
N LYS A 221 -5.68 -5.04 -1.37
CA LYS A 221 -4.65 -5.92 -0.79
C LYS A 221 -5.02 -7.39 -0.87
N SER A 222 -6.28 -7.74 -0.58
CA SER A 222 -6.76 -9.13 -0.61
C SER A 222 -7.23 -9.58 -1.99
N ALA A 223 -6.87 -8.85 -3.04
CA ALA A 223 -7.17 -9.20 -4.42
C ALA A 223 -8.64 -9.58 -4.66
N GLN A 224 -9.59 -8.85 -4.02
CA GLN A 224 -11.02 -9.03 -4.26
C GLN A 224 -11.42 -8.44 -5.62
N PHE A 225 -12.48 -8.97 -6.21
CA PHE A 225 -13.06 -8.42 -7.44
C PHE A 225 -13.46 -6.94 -7.22
N PRO A 226 -13.15 -6.00 -8.14
CA PRO A 226 -12.45 -6.16 -9.43
C PRO A 226 -10.91 -6.02 -9.34
N PHE A 227 -10.35 -5.82 -8.16
CA PHE A 227 -8.93 -5.49 -7.96
C PHE A 227 -7.98 -6.69 -8.00
N HIS A 228 -8.48 -7.91 -8.25
CA HIS A 228 -7.68 -9.15 -8.25
C HIS A 228 -6.60 -9.23 -9.35
N ILE A 229 -6.67 -8.37 -10.35
CA ILE A 229 -5.87 -8.44 -11.59
C ILE A 229 -4.36 -8.25 -11.41
N TRP A 230 -3.90 -7.72 -10.26
CA TRP A 230 -2.48 -7.57 -9.99
C TRP A 230 -1.81 -8.87 -9.51
N LEU A 231 -2.58 -9.76 -8.86
CA LEU A 231 -2.03 -10.94 -8.22
C LEU A 231 -1.42 -11.94 -9.22
N PRO A 232 -2.05 -12.28 -10.36
CA PRO A 232 -1.43 -13.14 -11.39
C PRO A 232 -0.15 -12.53 -11.97
N ASP A 233 -0.10 -11.22 -12.21
CA ASP A 233 1.07 -10.55 -12.77
C ASP A 233 2.23 -10.48 -11.76
N ALA A 234 1.93 -10.47 -10.45
CA ALA A 234 2.92 -10.55 -9.39
C ALA A 234 3.66 -11.91 -9.34
N MET A 235 3.16 -12.95 -10.03
CA MET A 235 3.81 -14.27 -10.11
C MET A 235 5.10 -14.29 -10.93
N ALA A 236 5.47 -13.19 -11.57
CA ALA A 236 6.77 -13.01 -12.19
C ALA A 236 7.92 -12.98 -11.16
N ALA A 237 7.61 -12.77 -9.87
CA ALA A 237 8.57 -12.82 -8.77
C ALA A 237 9.22 -14.19 -8.58
N PRO A 238 10.43 -14.25 -7.94
CA PRO A 238 11.01 -15.51 -7.47
C PRO A 238 10.05 -16.30 -6.59
N THR A 239 10.08 -17.64 -6.70
CA THR A 239 9.11 -18.49 -5.99
C THR A 239 9.11 -18.36 -4.47
N PRO A 240 10.25 -18.17 -3.76
CA PRO A 240 10.22 -17.92 -2.32
C PRO A 240 9.39 -16.69 -1.97
N ILE A 241 9.47 -15.61 -2.78
CA ILE A 241 8.67 -14.39 -2.61
C ILE A 241 7.18 -14.71 -2.82
N SER A 242 6.83 -15.34 -3.95
CA SER A 242 5.45 -15.71 -4.23
C SER A 242 4.85 -16.60 -3.14
N SER A 243 5.64 -17.55 -2.61
CA SER A 243 5.23 -18.39 -1.49
C SER A 243 4.93 -17.58 -0.23
N TYR A 244 5.75 -16.58 0.11
CA TYR A 244 5.55 -15.76 1.31
C TYR A 244 4.40 -14.78 1.18
N LEU A 245 4.41 -13.97 0.10
CA LEU A 245 3.42 -12.91 -0.12
C LEU A 245 1.99 -13.45 -0.22
N HIS A 246 1.82 -14.60 -0.90
CA HIS A 246 0.48 -15.06 -1.29
C HIS A 246 -0.06 -16.20 -0.41
N SER A 247 0.78 -16.83 0.43
CA SER A 247 0.29 -17.84 1.38
C SER A 247 0.00 -17.27 2.76
N ALA A 248 0.88 -16.44 3.32
CA ALA A 248 0.85 -16.10 4.74
C ALA A 248 0.70 -14.61 5.04
N THR A 249 1.03 -13.71 4.10
CA THR A 249 1.28 -12.32 4.45
C THR A 249 0.44 -11.30 3.66
N MET A 250 0.95 -10.73 2.57
CA MET A 250 0.39 -9.54 1.90
C MET A 250 -1.11 -9.64 1.62
N VAL A 251 -1.54 -10.71 0.98
CA VAL A 251 -2.96 -10.88 0.60
C VAL A 251 -3.88 -11.10 1.81
N LYS A 252 -3.32 -11.50 2.94
CA LYS A 252 -4.04 -11.68 4.20
C LYS A 252 -4.09 -10.41 5.06
N ALA A 253 -3.34 -9.37 4.72
CA ALA A 253 -3.42 -8.09 5.42
C ALA A 253 -4.84 -7.50 5.35
N GLY A 254 -5.49 -7.55 4.17
CA GLY A 254 -6.86 -7.10 4.03
C GLY A 254 -7.85 -7.99 4.77
N ILE A 255 -7.64 -9.32 4.79
CA ILE A 255 -8.45 -10.25 5.59
C ILE A 255 -8.31 -9.93 7.09
N TYR A 256 -7.09 -9.67 7.56
CA TYR A 256 -6.84 -9.20 8.93
C TYR A 256 -7.60 -7.91 9.24
N LEU A 257 -7.51 -6.91 8.35
CA LEU A 257 -8.22 -5.65 8.51
C LEU A 257 -9.73 -5.87 8.59
N LEU A 258 -10.33 -6.68 7.71
CA LEU A 258 -11.75 -7.00 7.73
C LEU A 258 -12.18 -7.69 9.03
N LEU A 259 -11.37 -8.60 9.57
CA LEU A 259 -11.64 -9.25 10.86
C LEU A 259 -11.53 -8.26 12.01
N ARG A 260 -10.54 -7.34 11.99
CA ARG A 260 -10.29 -6.36 13.05
C ARG A 260 -11.37 -5.28 13.11
N ILE A 261 -11.76 -4.72 11.95
CA ILE A 261 -12.74 -3.63 11.89
C ILE A 261 -14.19 -4.09 11.74
N GLY A 262 -14.41 -5.38 11.46
CA GLY A 262 -15.75 -5.93 11.27
C GLY A 262 -16.69 -5.64 12.45
N ILE A 263 -16.14 -5.59 13.65
CA ILE A 263 -16.89 -5.25 14.87
C ILE A 263 -17.36 -3.80 14.84
N VAL A 264 -16.51 -2.86 14.38
CA VAL A 264 -16.84 -1.43 14.26
C VAL A 264 -18.05 -1.21 13.36
N PHE A 265 -18.19 -2.01 12.28
CA PHE A 265 -19.26 -1.88 11.29
C PHE A 265 -20.39 -2.90 11.44
N SER A 266 -20.38 -3.70 12.50
CA SER A 266 -21.40 -4.74 12.74
C SER A 266 -22.81 -4.21 13.04
N PHE A 267 -22.95 -2.89 13.27
CA PHE A 267 -24.26 -2.26 13.49
C PHE A 267 -25.08 -2.08 12.21
N THR A 268 -24.53 -2.39 11.04
CA THR A 268 -25.21 -2.29 9.78
C THR A 268 -25.13 -3.60 9.01
N PRO A 269 -26.23 -4.08 8.41
CA PRO A 269 -26.19 -5.28 7.56
C PRO A 269 -25.42 -5.03 6.27
N ALA A 270 -25.17 -3.74 5.91
CA ALA A 270 -24.50 -3.37 4.69
C ALA A 270 -23.07 -3.94 4.62
N PHE A 271 -22.33 -3.89 5.72
CA PHE A 271 -20.96 -4.43 5.76
C PHE A 271 -20.94 -5.92 5.44
N GLY A 272 -21.77 -6.70 6.15
CA GLY A 272 -21.87 -8.15 5.93
C GLY A 272 -22.31 -8.49 4.50
N ASN A 273 -23.33 -7.81 3.99
CA ASN A 273 -23.87 -8.05 2.65
C ASN A 273 -22.85 -7.71 1.53
N ILE A 274 -22.12 -6.60 1.66
CA ILE A 274 -21.04 -6.23 0.71
C ILE A 274 -19.99 -7.34 0.69
N LEU A 275 -19.53 -7.80 1.85
CA LEU A 275 -18.52 -8.85 1.93
C LEU A 275 -19.01 -10.18 1.36
N ILE A 276 -20.28 -10.55 1.57
CA ILE A 276 -20.89 -11.76 1.01
C ILE A 276 -20.90 -11.67 -0.52
N VAL A 277 -21.38 -10.57 -1.08
CA VAL A 277 -21.49 -10.41 -2.54
C VAL A 277 -20.12 -10.42 -3.20
N PHE A 278 -19.20 -9.55 -2.77
CA PHE A 278 -17.87 -9.44 -3.37
C PHE A 278 -17.02 -10.70 -3.11
N GLY A 279 -17.14 -11.31 -1.93
CA GLY A 279 -16.48 -12.57 -1.60
C GLY A 279 -16.94 -13.71 -2.48
N THR A 280 -18.25 -13.83 -2.72
CA THR A 280 -18.84 -14.87 -3.59
C THR A 280 -18.38 -14.69 -5.04
N ILE A 281 -18.46 -13.47 -5.58
CA ILE A 281 -18.00 -13.17 -6.95
C ILE A 281 -16.52 -13.51 -7.08
N THR A 282 -15.69 -13.09 -6.13
CA THR A 282 -14.25 -13.34 -6.13
C THR A 282 -13.92 -14.82 -6.07
N MET A 283 -14.64 -15.58 -5.23
CA MET A 283 -14.49 -17.03 -5.08
C MET A 283 -14.81 -17.76 -6.39
N LEU A 284 -15.94 -17.44 -7.03
CA LEU A 284 -16.36 -18.04 -8.28
C LEU A 284 -15.40 -17.72 -9.42
N LEU A 285 -15.07 -16.43 -9.59
CA LEU A 285 -14.13 -15.99 -10.62
C LEU A 285 -12.78 -16.68 -10.46
N GLY A 286 -12.25 -16.71 -9.23
CA GLY A 286 -10.96 -17.35 -8.94
C GLY A 286 -10.99 -18.85 -9.21
N SER A 287 -12.02 -19.56 -8.76
CA SER A 287 -12.12 -21.01 -8.90
C SER A 287 -12.31 -21.45 -10.35
N ILE A 288 -13.15 -20.78 -11.11
CA ILE A 288 -13.40 -21.07 -12.52
C ILE A 288 -12.17 -20.74 -13.37
N SER A 289 -11.59 -19.54 -13.19
CA SER A 289 -10.42 -19.13 -13.96
C SER A 289 -9.21 -20.04 -13.75
N ALA A 290 -8.98 -20.52 -12.52
CA ALA A 290 -7.87 -21.40 -12.18
C ALA A 290 -7.86 -22.71 -13.02
N ILE A 291 -9.04 -23.24 -13.38
CA ILE A 291 -9.17 -24.50 -14.13
C ILE A 291 -8.61 -24.38 -15.55
N PHE A 292 -8.75 -23.22 -16.18
CA PHE A 292 -8.39 -23.02 -17.60
C PHE A 292 -6.94 -22.54 -17.81
N LEU A 293 -6.21 -22.23 -16.74
CA LEU A 293 -4.85 -21.73 -16.83
C LEU A 293 -3.83 -22.83 -17.12
N LYS A 294 -2.78 -22.46 -17.85
CA LYS A 294 -1.69 -23.35 -18.26
C LYS A 294 -0.47 -23.22 -17.38
N ASP A 295 -0.22 -22.05 -16.81
CA ASP A 295 0.92 -21.77 -15.93
C ASP A 295 0.62 -22.22 -14.50
N LEU A 296 1.50 -23.06 -13.92
CA LEU A 296 1.34 -23.58 -12.56
C LEU A 296 1.25 -22.45 -11.51
N LYS A 297 2.09 -21.41 -11.61
CA LYS A 297 2.02 -20.26 -10.72
C LYS A 297 0.72 -19.45 -10.94
N GLY A 298 0.27 -19.36 -12.18
CA GLY A 298 -1.00 -18.74 -12.53
C GLY A 298 -2.19 -19.46 -11.89
N ILE A 299 -2.21 -20.82 -11.96
CA ILE A 299 -3.25 -21.62 -11.26
C ILE A 299 -3.22 -21.35 -9.77
N LEU A 300 -2.04 -21.31 -9.15
CA LEU A 300 -1.89 -21.01 -7.73
C LEU A 300 -2.32 -19.57 -7.39
N ALA A 301 -2.12 -18.60 -8.28
CA ALA A 301 -2.59 -17.23 -8.10
C ALA A 301 -4.12 -17.16 -8.07
N TYR A 302 -4.79 -17.66 -9.09
CA TYR A 302 -6.25 -17.64 -9.15
C TYR A 302 -6.90 -18.53 -8.07
N SER A 303 -6.26 -19.63 -7.71
CA SER A 303 -6.69 -20.42 -6.57
C SER A 303 -6.52 -19.66 -5.24
N THR A 304 -5.54 -18.75 -5.13
CA THR A 304 -5.42 -17.85 -3.96
C THR A 304 -6.56 -16.81 -3.95
N ILE A 305 -6.89 -16.20 -5.11
CA ILE A 305 -8.03 -15.30 -5.26
C ILE A 305 -9.31 -15.99 -4.81
N SER A 306 -9.55 -17.23 -5.26
CA SER A 306 -10.72 -18.02 -4.85
C SER A 306 -10.81 -18.23 -3.34
N GLN A 307 -9.68 -18.60 -2.69
CA GLN A 307 -9.66 -18.85 -1.24
C GLN A 307 -9.82 -17.54 -0.43
N LEU A 308 -9.28 -16.43 -0.93
CA LEU A 308 -9.47 -15.11 -0.31
C LEU A 308 -10.92 -14.64 -0.44
N GLY A 309 -11.57 -14.90 -1.58
CA GLY A 309 -13.00 -14.67 -1.75
C GLY A 309 -13.84 -15.47 -0.76
N MET A 310 -13.49 -16.75 -0.54
CA MET A 310 -14.15 -17.61 0.46
C MET A 310 -13.97 -17.06 1.88
N MET A 311 -12.77 -16.59 2.24
CA MET A 311 -12.52 -15.98 3.56
C MET A 311 -13.33 -14.69 3.74
N THR A 312 -13.38 -13.84 2.71
CA THR A 312 -14.17 -12.59 2.74
C THR A 312 -15.65 -12.89 2.91
N LEU A 313 -16.17 -13.90 2.22
CA LEU A 313 -17.55 -14.38 2.36
C LEU A 313 -17.84 -14.86 3.81
N MET A 314 -16.94 -15.65 4.40
CA MET A 314 -17.08 -16.10 5.80
C MET A 314 -17.15 -14.92 6.78
N ILE A 315 -16.29 -13.89 6.59
CA ILE A 315 -16.31 -12.68 7.42
C ILE A 315 -17.63 -11.93 7.27
N GLY A 316 -18.18 -11.87 6.05
CA GLY A 316 -19.49 -11.29 5.79
C GLY A 316 -20.60 -12.03 6.54
N ILE A 317 -20.58 -13.37 6.53
CA ILE A 317 -21.53 -14.22 7.28
C ILE A 317 -21.41 -14.00 8.79
N ALA A 318 -20.17 -13.94 9.30
CA ALA A 318 -19.92 -13.65 10.72
C ALA A 318 -20.52 -12.30 11.12
N ASN A 319 -20.31 -11.25 10.32
CA ASN A 319 -20.86 -9.93 10.62
C ASN A 319 -22.40 -9.87 10.56
N LEU A 320 -23.04 -10.59 9.63
CA LEU A 320 -24.50 -10.71 9.62
C LEU A 320 -25.01 -11.47 10.85
N GLY A 321 -24.30 -12.50 11.29
CA GLY A 321 -24.62 -13.20 12.54
C GLY A 321 -24.58 -12.23 13.72
N LEU A 322 -23.57 -11.37 13.79
CA LEU A 322 -23.41 -10.39 14.84
C LEU A 322 -24.51 -9.29 14.78
N TYR A 323 -24.89 -8.86 13.57
CA TYR A 323 -25.98 -7.89 13.37
C TYR A 323 -27.33 -8.44 13.81
N ASN A 324 -27.61 -9.72 13.55
CA ASN A 324 -28.87 -10.38 13.88
C ASN A 324 -28.88 -10.99 15.29
N ASP A 325 -27.90 -10.66 16.14
CA ASP A 325 -27.72 -11.27 17.49
C ASP A 325 -27.67 -12.82 17.50
N ASN A 326 -27.29 -13.38 16.36
CA ASN A 326 -27.11 -14.82 16.21
C ASN A 326 -25.64 -15.19 16.50
N HIS A 327 -25.36 -15.37 17.78
CA HIS A 327 -24.01 -15.70 18.25
C HIS A 327 -23.50 -17.04 17.71
N TYR A 328 -24.38 -18.00 17.43
CA TYR A 328 -24.02 -19.29 16.85
C TYR A 328 -23.39 -19.09 15.44
N ILE A 329 -24.08 -18.40 14.52
CA ILE A 329 -23.56 -18.14 13.17
C ILE A 329 -22.26 -17.32 13.23
N TYR A 330 -22.20 -16.31 14.10
CA TYR A 330 -21.00 -15.49 14.26
C TYR A 330 -19.80 -16.33 14.67
N THR A 331 -19.94 -17.11 15.74
CA THR A 331 -18.82 -17.90 16.28
C THR A 331 -18.35 -18.98 15.32
N PHE A 332 -19.28 -19.66 14.64
CA PHE A 332 -18.92 -20.67 13.63
C PHE A 332 -18.20 -20.06 12.43
N ALA A 333 -18.75 -18.99 11.86
CA ALA A 333 -18.13 -18.35 10.70
C ALA A 333 -16.75 -17.74 11.05
N PHE A 334 -16.62 -17.14 12.23
CA PHE A 334 -15.35 -16.59 12.70
C PHE A 334 -14.33 -17.71 12.96
N TYR A 335 -14.73 -18.79 13.58
CA TYR A 335 -13.88 -19.97 13.79
C TYR A 335 -13.44 -20.57 12.45
N ALA A 336 -14.38 -20.72 11.50
CA ALA A 336 -14.09 -21.27 10.17
C ALA A 336 -13.05 -20.43 9.43
N VAL A 337 -13.17 -19.08 9.43
CA VAL A 337 -12.21 -18.22 8.74
C VAL A 337 -10.82 -18.29 9.38
N CYS A 338 -10.71 -18.23 10.70
CA CYS A 338 -9.42 -18.31 11.40
C CYS A 338 -8.73 -19.67 11.14
N PHE A 339 -9.48 -20.76 11.22
CA PHE A 339 -8.94 -22.09 10.93
C PHE A 339 -8.53 -22.23 9.45
N HIS A 340 -9.34 -21.68 8.54
CA HIS A 340 -9.02 -21.71 7.13
C HIS A 340 -7.78 -20.86 6.78
N ILE A 341 -7.56 -19.74 7.46
CA ILE A 341 -6.36 -18.90 7.32
C ILE A 341 -5.09 -19.73 7.61
N ILE A 342 -5.08 -20.52 8.68
CA ILE A 342 -3.96 -21.38 9.06
C ILE A 342 -3.73 -22.45 7.99
N ASN A 343 -4.78 -23.19 7.62
CA ASN A 343 -4.71 -24.25 6.62
C ASN A 343 -4.24 -23.73 5.26
N HIS A 344 -4.84 -22.62 4.80
CA HIS A 344 -4.48 -21.98 3.55
C HIS A 344 -2.99 -21.59 3.54
N ALA A 345 -2.46 -21.05 4.65
CA ALA A 345 -1.06 -20.68 4.72
C ALA A 345 -0.15 -21.91 4.51
N ALA A 346 -0.47 -23.03 5.15
CA ALA A 346 0.34 -24.24 5.12
C ALA A 346 0.31 -24.92 3.73
N PHE A 347 -0.87 -25.25 3.19
CA PHE A 347 -0.94 -25.96 1.92
C PHE A 347 -0.51 -25.08 0.74
N LYS A 348 -0.80 -23.77 0.76
CA LYS A 348 -0.37 -22.85 -0.30
C LYS A 348 1.13 -22.66 -0.34
N ALA A 349 1.75 -22.40 0.81
CA ALA A 349 3.21 -22.26 0.86
C ALA A 349 3.90 -23.53 0.34
N SER A 350 3.41 -24.71 0.73
CA SER A 350 3.94 -26.00 0.25
C SER A 350 3.78 -26.15 -1.28
N LEU A 351 2.58 -25.87 -1.83
CA LEU A 351 2.33 -25.98 -3.27
C LEU A 351 3.15 -24.97 -4.10
N PHE A 352 3.32 -23.73 -3.62
CA PHE A 352 4.21 -22.77 -4.27
C PHE A 352 5.66 -23.25 -4.27
N MET A 353 6.17 -23.76 -3.14
CA MET A 353 7.54 -24.29 -3.07
C MET A 353 7.73 -25.48 -3.99
N ILE A 354 6.78 -26.42 -4.04
CA ILE A 354 6.83 -27.58 -4.96
C ILE A 354 6.81 -27.10 -6.42
N THR A 355 5.94 -26.15 -6.77
CA THR A 355 5.92 -25.53 -8.10
C THR A 355 7.25 -24.87 -8.44
N GLY A 356 7.89 -24.22 -7.45
CA GLY A 356 9.21 -23.64 -7.63
C GLY A 356 10.30 -24.70 -7.86
N ILE A 357 10.23 -25.83 -7.19
CA ILE A 357 11.15 -26.95 -7.41
C ILE A 357 10.97 -27.48 -8.85
N ILE A 358 9.73 -27.63 -9.32
CA ILE A 358 9.43 -28.04 -10.69
C ILE A 358 10.02 -27.03 -11.70
N ASP A 359 9.73 -25.72 -11.53
CA ASP A 359 10.23 -24.65 -12.37
C ASP A 359 11.77 -24.63 -12.44
N HIS A 360 12.43 -24.79 -11.31
CA HIS A 360 13.90 -24.83 -11.22
C HIS A 360 14.50 -26.07 -11.90
N SER A 361 13.85 -27.23 -11.80
CA SER A 361 14.36 -28.50 -12.33
C SER A 361 14.07 -28.71 -13.80
N PHE A 362 12.88 -28.32 -14.27
CA PHE A 362 12.39 -28.55 -15.62
C PHE A 362 12.38 -27.31 -16.51
N HIS A 363 12.69 -26.13 -15.97
CA HIS A 363 12.74 -24.85 -16.68
C HIS A 363 11.44 -24.48 -17.42
N THR A 364 10.32 -25.04 -17.00
CA THR A 364 8.98 -24.76 -17.53
C THR A 364 7.93 -24.88 -16.45
N ARG A 365 6.88 -24.06 -16.56
CA ARG A 365 5.70 -24.07 -15.68
C ARG A 365 4.44 -24.45 -16.45
N ASP A 366 4.55 -24.69 -17.77
CA ASP A 366 3.41 -25.03 -18.59
C ASP A 366 2.96 -26.46 -18.30
N ILE A 367 1.76 -26.58 -17.73
CA ILE A 367 1.16 -27.86 -17.34
C ILE A 367 0.87 -28.79 -18.54
N LYS A 368 0.81 -28.23 -19.78
CA LYS A 368 0.68 -29.05 -20.97
C LYS A 368 1.95 -29.84 -21.30
N GLN A 369 3.10 -29.26 -20.98
CA GLN A 369 4.41 -29.82 -21.25
C GLN A 369 4.87 -30.72 -20.11
N LEU A 370 4.43 -30.44 -18.88
CA LEU A 370 4.81 -31.18 -17.68
C LEU A 370 3.97 -32.45 -17.54
N ARG A 371 4.60 -33.62 -17.75
CA ARG A 371 4.02 -34.93 -17.50
C ARG A 371 5.09 -35.87 -16.99
N GLY A 372 4.72 -36.87 -16.16
CA GLY A 372 5.65 -37.90 -15.69
C GLY A 372 6.72 -37.40 -14.71
N VAL A 373 6.58 -36.19 -14.14
CA VAL A 373 7.54 -35.59 -13.20
C VAL A 373 7.76 -36.45 -11.95
N ARG A 374 6.80 -37.34 -11.61
CA ARG A 374 6.93 -38.29 -10.47
C ARG A 374 8.17 -39.19 -10.56
N MET A 375 8.66 -39.50 -11.74
CA MET A 375 9.85 -40.37 -11.92
C MET A 375 11.13 -39.68 -11.41
N TYR A 376 11.20 -38.37 -11.50
CA TYR A 376 12.33 -37.53 -11.08
C TYR A 376 12.16 -36.93 -9.70
N MET A 377 10.89 -36.76 -9.27
CA MET A 377 10.53 -36.10 -8.02
C MET A 377 9.40 -36.85 -7.29
N PRO A 378 9.62 -38.13 -6.84
CA PRO A 378 8.58 -38.90 -6.17
C PRO A 378 8.10 -38.23 -4.86
N LEU A 379 9.02 -37.67 -4.09
CA LEU A 379 8.68 -36.93 -2.87
C LEU A 379 7.82 -35.70 -3.16
N GLY A 380 8.15 -34.94 -4.22
CA GLY A 380 7.34 -33.79 -4.65
C GLY A 380 5.92 -34.18 -5.03
N PHE A 381 5.73 -35.36 -5.62
CA PHE A 381 4.41 -35.90 -5.94
C PHE A 381 3.59 -36.20 -4.68
N ILE A 382 4.15 -36.89 -3.69
CA ILE A 382 3.48 -37.21 -2.43
C ILE A 382 3.08 -35.93 -1.70
N LEU A 383 3.98 -34.96 -1.59
CA LEU A 383 3.73 -33.68 -0.94
C LEU A 383 2.63 -32.87 -1.68
N SER A 384 2.64 -32.92 -3.04
CA SER A 384 1.64 -32.25 -3.87
C SER A 384 0.25 -32.88 -3.70
N ILE A 385 0.16 -34.21 -3.56
CA ILE A 385 -1.11 -34.90 -3.28
C ILE A 385 -1.68 -34.46 -1.93
N ILE A 386 -0.90 -34.53 -0.85
CA ILE A 386 -1.37 -34.22 0.49
C ILE A 386 -1.80 -32.74 0.57
N ALA A 387 -0.96 -31.82 0.08
CA ALA A 387 -1.29 -30.41 0.08
C ALA A 387 -2.50 -30.08 -0.83
N GLY A 388 -2.58 -30.70 -2.02
CA GLY A 388 -3.68 -30.57 -2.96
C GLY A 388 -4.99 -31.14 -2.43
N PHE A 389 -4.95 -32.28 -1.77
CA PHE A 389 -6.13 -32.90 -1.12
C PHE A 389 -6.63 -32.07 0.06
N SER A 390 -5.72 -31.49 0.85
CA SER A 390 -6.09 -30.53 1.88
C SER A 390 -6.79 -29.31 1.28
N MET A 391 -6.25 -28.77 0.19
CA MET A 391 -6.87 -27.64 -0.53
C MET A 391 -8.22 -28.03 -1.15
N ALA A 392 -8.36 -29.25 -1.67
CA ALA A 392 -9.64 -29.77 -2.19
C ALA A 392 -10.69 -29.97 -1.09
N GLY A 393 -10.26 -30.17 0.16
CA GLY A 393 -11.14 -30.52 1.28
C GLY A 393 -11.47 -32.01 1.32
N ILE A 394 -10.47 -32.85 1.14
CA ILE A 394 -10.61 -34.32 1.19
C ILE A 394 -10.24 -34.81 2.60
N PRO A 395 -11.12 -35.59 3.29
CA PRO A 395 -10.82 -36.15 4.59
C PRO A 395 -9.63 -37.12 4.52
N PRO A 396 -8.82 -37.32 5.58
CA PRO A 396 -8.96 -36.77 6.93
C PRO A 396 -8.14 -35.47 7.18
N LEU A 397 -7.80 -34.71 6.14
CA LEU A 397 -6.91 -33.57 6.23
C LEU A 397 -7.63 -32.34 6.82
N SER A 398 -6.84 -31.45 7.45
CA SER A 398 -7.35 -30.25 8.11
C SER A 398 -8.18 -29.31 7.21
N GLY A 399 -7.91 -29.31 5.90
CA GLY A 399 -8.70 -28.55 4.92
C GLY A 399 -10.15 -29.00 4.78
N PHE A 400 -10.45 -30.29 5.03
CA PHE A 400 -11.81 -30.80 5.06
C PHE A 400 -12.61 -30.13 6.18
N TYR A 401 -12.12 -30.17 7.40
CA TYR A 401 -12.81 -29.60 8.55
C TYR A 401 -13.03 -28.08 8.41
N SER A 402 -12.08 -27.35 7.87
CA SER A 402 -12.26 -25.90 7.66
C SER A 402 -13.36 -25.58 6.64
N LYS A 403 -13.54 -26.42 5.61
CA LYS A 403 -14.63 -26.27 4.62
C LYS A 403 -15.97 -26.74 5.16
N GLU A 404 -15.97 -27.74 5.99
CA GLU A 404 -17.19 -28.21 6.67
C GLU A 404 -17.75 -27.13 7.59
N TYR A 405 -16.91 -26.51 8.44
CA TYR A 405 -17.33 -25.34 9.24
C TYR A 405 -17.83 -24.18 8.38
N PHE A 406 -17.20 -23.96 7.21
CA PHE A 406 -17.68 -22.98 6.26
C PHE A 406 -19.07 -23.30 5.74
N LEU A 407 -19.33 -24.54 5.33
CA LEU A 407 -20.65 -24.96 4.85
C LEU A 407 -21.69 -24.80 5.94
N THR A 408 -21.38 -25.18 7.17
CA THR A 408 -22.28 -24.99 8.32
C THR A 408 -22.68 -23.51 8.48
N ALA A 409 -21.68 -22.60 8.40
CA ALA A 409 -21.98 -21.18 8.47
C ALA A 409 -22.85 -20.69 7.30
N VAL A 410 -22.60 -21.19 6.09
CA VAL A 410 -23.36 -20.84 4.88
C VAL A 410 -24.80 -21.35 4.94
N TYR A 411 -24.99 -22.60 5.38
CA TYR A 411 -26.32 -23.15 5.57
C TYR A 411 -27.12 -22.43 6.68
N GLY A 412 -26.45 -21.94 7.70
CA GLY A 412 -27.02 -21.08 8.73
C GLY A 412 -27.71 -19.83 8.19
N LEU A 413 -27.23 -19.29 7.04
CA LEU A 413 -27.88 -18.14 6.38
C LEU A 413 -29.27 -18.47 5.81
N LEU A 414 -29.53 -19.71 5.39
CA LEU A 414 -30.83 -20.09 4.84
C LEU A 414 -31.94 -19.94 5.88
N ASN A 415 -31.60 -20.07 7.14
CA ASN A 415 -32.57 -19.87 8.25
C ASN A 415 -32.99 -18.38 8.36
N THR A 416 -32.23 -17.45 7.74
CA THR A 416 -32.57 -16.03 7.80
C THR A 416 -33.33 -15.54 6.57
N SER A 417 -33.05 -16.06 5.37
CA SER A 417 -33.79 -15.71 4.14
C SER A 417 -33.51 -16.69 2.99
N MET A 418 -34.55 -17.01 2.25
CA MET A 418 -34.44 -17.83 1.02
C MET A 418 -33.59 -17.18 -0.10
N LEU A 419 -33.39 -15.86 -0.08
CA LEU A 419 -32.49 -15.16 -1.03
C LEU A 419 -31.05 -15.67 -0.97
N TYR A 420 -30.61 -16.18 0.19
CA TYR A 420 -29.29 -16.76 0.35
C TYR A 420 -29.11 -18.13 -0.32
N MET A 421 -30.18 -18.76 -0.87
CA MET A 421 -30.06 -19.99 -1.65
C MET A 421 -29.11 -19.79 -2.86
N ILE A 422 -29.13 -18.63 -3.50
CA ILE A 422 -28.22 -18.30 -4.60
C ILE A 422 -26.77 -18.33 -4.12
N ILE A 423 -26.50 -17.85 -2.91
CA ILE A 423 -25.15 -17.87 -2.31
C ILE A 423 -24.72 -19.32 -2.04
N VAL A 424 -25.61 -20.17 -1.51
CA VAL A 424 -25.32 -21.61 -1.28
C VAL A 424 -24.95 -22.30 -2.59
N ILE A 425 -25.73 -22.12 -3.64
CA ILE A 425 -25.45 -22.69 -4.98
C ILE A 425 -24.09 -22.18 -5.49
N ALA A 426 -23.83 -20.88 -5.38
CA ALA A 426 -22.56 -20.28 -5.78
C ALA A 426 -21.38 -20.87 -4.98
N VAL A 427 -21.54 -21.10 -3.69
CA VAL A 427 -20.55 -21.73 -2.83
C VAL A 427 -20.25 -23.17 -3.26
N VAL A 428 -21.28 -23.96 -3.58
CA VAL A 428 -21.09 -25.33 -4.07
C VAL A 428 -20.33 -25.35 -5.39
N ILE A 429 -20.67 -24.45 -6.33
CA ILE A 429 -19.95 -24.30 -7.61
C ILE A 429 -18.49 -23.89 -7.35
N GLY A 430 -18.25 -22.93 -6.46
CA GLY A 430 -16.91 -22.49 -6.07
C GLY A 430 -16.08 -23.62 -5.42
N ALA A 431 -16.72 -24.42 -4.57
CA ALA A 431 -16.10 -25.59 -3.93
C ALA A 431 -15.74 -26.68 -4.97
N LEU A 432 -16.62 -26.94 -5.94
CA LEU A 432 -16.35 -27.84 -7.08
C LEU A 432 -15.13 -27.34 -7.87
N GLY A 433 -15.13 -26.07 -8.26
CA GLY A 433 -13.98 -25.47 -8.97
C GLY A 433 -12.69 -25.60 -8.15
N THR A 434 -12.75 -25.37 -6.84
CA THR A 434 -11.60 -25.51 -5.93
C THR A 434 -11.07 -26.94 -5.92
N ALA A 435 -11.94 -27.94 -5.83
CA ALA A 435 -11.54 -29.34 -5.82
C ALA A 435 -10.93 -29.74 -7.18
N VAL A 436 -11.50 -29.31 -8.31
CA VAL A 436 -11.00 -29.63 -9.65
C VAL A 436 -9.58 -29.05 -9.88
N TYR A 437 -9.34 -27.75 -9.61
CA TYR A 437 -8.00 -27.21 -9.83
C TYR A 437 -6.97 -27.79 -8.86
N SER A 438 -7.39 -28.20 -7.67
CA SER A 438 -6.52 -28.91 -6.70
C SER A 438 -6.08 -30.26 -7.24
N LEU A 439 -7.00 -31.04 -7.84
CA LEU A 439 -6.69 -32.30 -8.50
C LEU A 439 -5.77 -32.10 -9.73
N ILE A 440 -6.00 -31.01 -10.49
CA ILE A 440 -5.12 -30.64 -11.61
C ILE A 440 -3.69 -30.43 -11.13
N LEU A 441 -3.48 -29.66 -10.06
CA LEU A 441 -2.15 -29.38 -9.49
C LEU A 441 -1.51 -30.64 -8.90
N ALA A 442 -2.30 -31.50 -8.24
CA ALA A 442 -1.81 -32.71 -7.58
C ALA A 442 -1.40 -33.82 -8.57
N PHE A 443 -2.13 -33.98 -9.67
CA PHE A 443 -1.97 -35.15 -10.54
C PHE A 443 -1.35 -34.83 -11.91
N LYS A 444 -1.79 -33.76 -12.58
CA LYS A 444 -1.49 -33.57 -14.00
C LYS A 444 0.00 -33.40 -14.33
N PRO A 445 0.82 -32.66 -13.57
CA PRO A 445 2.26 -32.56 -13.83
C PRO A 445 3.00 -33.88 -13.57
N PHE A 446 2.51 -34.68 -12.63
CA PHE A 446 3.23 -35.83 -12.12
C PHE A 446 2.89 -37.14 -12.83
N LEU A 447 1.65 -37.26 -13.35
CA LEU A 447 1.20 -38.49 -14.03
C LEU A 447 1.52 -38.44 -15.54
N GLY A 448 1.59 -39.65 -16.16
CA GLY A 448 1.92 -39.84 -17.55
C GLY A 448 3.40 -40.11 -17.80
N THR A 449 3.82 -40.02 -19.06
CA THR A 449 5.22 -40.23 -19.51
C THR A 449 5.88 -38.87 -19.74
N PHE A 450 7.11 -38.72 -19.29
CA PHE A 450 7.90 -37.52 -19.50
C PHE A 450 8.44 -37.48 -20.92
N ASP A 451 8.20 -36.36 -21.65
CA ASP A 451 8.78 -36.10 -22.96
C ASP A 451 10.05 -35.26 -22.81
N SER A 452 11.21 -35.84 -23.06
CA SER A 452 12.50 -35.15 -23.00
C SER A 452 12.63 -33.97 -23.97
N LYS A 453 11.81 -33.91 -25.02
CA LYS A 453 11.78 -32.81 -25.98
C LYS A 453 11.37 -31.47 -25.34
N VAL A 454 10.67 -31.53 -24.19
CA VAL A 454 10.27 -30.34 -23.41
C VAL A 454 11.47 -29.57 -22.91
N LEU A 455 12.56 -30.23 -22.58
CA LEU A 455 13.82 -29.62 -22.10
C LEU A 455 14.57 -28.86 -23.21
N GLY A 456 14.34 -29.20 -24.47
CA GLY A 456 15.09 -28.66 -25.62
C GLY A 456 16.61 -28.84 -25.39
N ALA A 457 17.38 -27.76 -25.48
CA ALA A 457 18.82 -27.77 -25.22
C ALA A 457 19.18 -27.65 -23.72
N LYS A 458 18.21 -27.52 -22.83
CA LYS A 458 18.44 -27.35 -21.38
C LYS A 458 18.60 -28.73 -20.71
N LYS A 459 19.57 -28.84 -19.81
CA LYS A 459 19.78 -30.09 -19.03
C LYS A 459 18.81 -30.15 -17.87
N LEU A 460 18.25 -31.32 -17.60
CA LEU A 460 17.47 -31.60 -16.38
C LEU A 460 18.38 -31.42 -15.15
N HIS A 461 17.95 -30.58 -14.23
CA HIS A 461 18.62 -30.40 -12.94
C HIS A 461 17.79 -31.08 -11.84
N LEU A 462 18.32 -32.21 -11.31
CA LEU A 462 17.68 -32.82 -10.17
C LEU A 462 17.65 -31.87 -8.97
N PRO A 463 16.52 -31.80 -8.26
CA PRO A 463 16.37 -30.86 -7.15
C PRO A 463 17.29 -31.25 -6.00
N LYS A 464 17.87 -30.24 -5.34
CA LYS A 464 18.63 -30.45 -4.10
C LYS A 464 17.69 -30.93 -3.01
N ASN A 465 18.07 -31.96 -2.25
CA ASN A 465 17.26 -32.52 -1.16
C ASN A 465 16.80 -31.45 -0.15
N GLY A 466 17.63 -30.47 0.12
CA GLY A 466 17.29 -29.36 1.02
C GLY A 466 16.10 -28.50 0.60
N MET A 467 15.74 -28.47 -0.68
CA MET A 467 14.55 -27.75 -1.16
C MET A 467 13.24 -28.37 -0.66
N PHE A 468 13.22 -29.65 -0.32
CA PHE A 468 12.04 -30.35 0.16
C PHE A 468 11.79 -30.18 1.66
N ILE A 469 12.78 -29.71 2.45
CA ILE A 469 12.66 -29.61 3.91
C ILE A 469 11.45 -28.73 4.30
N SER A 470 11.34 -27.53 3.73
CA SER A 470 10.25 -26.61 4.05
C SER A 470 8.87 -27.14 3.61
N PRO A 471 8.68 -27.64 2.39
CA PRO A 471 7.42 -28.30 1.99
C PRO A 471 7.05 -29.49 2.88
N ILE A 472 8.02 -30.32 3.32
CA ILE A 472 7.77 -31.45 4.23
C ILE A 472 7.22 -30.96 5.56
N ILE A 473 7.86 -29.97 6.18
CA ILE A 473 7.42 -29.41 7.47
C ILE A 473 6.00 -28.84 7.34
N LEU A 474 5.71 -28.12 6.24
CA LEU A 474 4.37 -27.57 6.00
C LEU A 474 3.30 -28.66 5.81
N VAL A 475 3.62 -29.73 5.09
CA VAL A 475 2.68 -30.85 4.87
C VAL A 475 2.45 -31.63 6.17
N ILE A 476 3.50 -31.85 6.97
CA ILE A 476 3.36 -32.44 8.31
C ILE A 476 2.47 -31.55 9.18
N PHE A 477 2.66 -30.23 9.12
CA PHE A 477 1.81 -29.27 9.85
C PHE A 477 0.34 -29.34 9.38
N VAL A 478 0.07 -29.51 8.07
CA VAL A 478 -1.32 -29.72 7.57
C VAL A 478 -1.97 -30.93 8.21
N ILE A 479 -1.24 -32.02 8.43
CA ILE A 479 -1.77 -33.24 9.06
C ILE A 479 -2.01 -32.99 10.57
N ILE A 480 -1.01 -32.44 11.25
CA ILE A 480 -1.07 -32.21 12.71
C ILE A 480 -2.10 -31.14 13.08
N ASN A 481 -2.30 -30.11 12.22
CA ASN A 481 -3.20 -29.00 12.49
C ASN A 481 -4.65 -29.42 12.74
N THR A 482 -5.05 -30.59 12.27
CA THR A 482 -6.35 -31.18 12.60
C THR A 482 -6.53 -31.37 14.12
N PHE A 483 -5.44 -31.65 14.83
CA PHE A 483 -5.47 -31.97 16.27
C PHE A 483 -5.15 -30.76 17.16
N ILE A 484 -4.37 -29.80 16.64
CA ILE A 484 -3.89 -28.63 17.44
C ILE A 484 -4.62 -27.34 17.14
N LYS A 485 -5.58 -27.32 16.22
CA LYS A 485 -6.27 -26.11 15.75
C LYS A 485 -6.83 -25.24 16.86
N ASP A 486 -7.39 -25.86 17.89
CA ASP A 486 -8.09 -25.17 18.97
C ASP A 486 -7.15 -24.27 19.79
N TYR A 487 -5.90 -24.68 19.99
CA TYR A 487 -4.91 -23.88 20.72
C TYR A 487 -4.59 -22.52 20.07
N ILE A 488 -4.83 -22.38 18.76
CA ILE A 488 -4.55 -21.15 18.02
C ILE A 488 -5.83 -20.40 17.66
N VAL A 489 -6.89 -21.15 17.31
CA VAL A 489 -8.14 -20.55 16.82
C VAL A 489 -9.00 -20.01 17.96
N ILE A 490 -9.05 -20.71 19.09
CA ILE A 490 -9.85 -20.28 20.26
C ILE A 490 -9.40 -18.90 20.80
N PRO A 491 -8.10 -18.60 20.98
CA PRO A 491 -7.68 -17.27 21.39
C PRO A 491 -8.09 -16.16 20.40
N ALA A 492 -8.04 -16.45 19.10
CA ALA A 492 -8.49 -15.49 18.09
C ALA A 492 -9.99 -15.21 18.17
N GLN A 493 -10.77 -16.25 18.45
CA GLN A 493 -12.22 -16.16 18.66
C GLN A 493 -12.54 -15.38 19.95
N GLN A 494 -11.83 -15.66 21.03
CA GLN A 494 -11.99 -14.93 22.29
C GLN A 494 -11.70 -13.45 22.15
N ALA A 495 -10.64 -13.07 21.42
CA ALA A 495 -10.31 -11.67 21.17
C ALA A 495 -11.41 -10.93 20.41
N ALA A 496 -12.15 -11.63 19.54
CA ALA A 496 -13.27 -11.06 18.81
C ALA A 496 -14.55 -10.97 19.66
N LEU A 497 -14.80 -11.94 20.55
CA LEU A 497 -15.99 -11.98 21.42
C LEU A 497 -15.89 -11.01 22.59
N ALA A 498 -14.71 -10.84 23.18
CA ALA A 498 -14.48 -9.99 24.37
C ALA A 498 -14.93 -8.53 24.18
N VAL A 499 -15.12 -8.12 22.94
CA VAL A 499 -15.49 -6.74 22.60
C VAL A 499 -17.00 -6.49 22.68
N LYS A 500 -17.85 -7.50 22.53
CA LYS A 500 -19.31 -7.29 22.40
C LYS A 500 -20.21 -8.10 23.32
N THR A 501 -19.71 -9.15 23.95
CA THR A 501 -20.55 -10.07 24.73
C THR A 501 -20.04 -10.25 26.15
N THR A 502 -20.94 -10.09 27.12
CA THR A 502 -20.72 -10.44 28.54
C THR A 502 -20.76 -11.96 28.81
N ASN A 503 -21.26 -12.75 27.85
CA ASN A 503 -21.35 -14.21 27.94
C ASN A 503 -20.30 -14.87 27.04
N ASN A 504 -19.21 -15.31 27.64
CA ASN A 504 -18.07 -15.99 26.99
C ASN A 504 -18.37 -17.45 26.63
N GLU A 505 -19.47 -17.76 25.93
CA GLU A 505 -19.67 -19.11 25.41
C GLU A 505 -18.82 -19.31 24.16
N VAL A 506 -17.56 -19.68 24.36
CA VAL A 506 -16.68 -20.16 23.31
C VAL A 506 -17.17 -21.55 22.88
N ILE A 507 -17.57 -21.69 21.63
CA ILE A 507 -17.92 -23.05 21.11
C ILE A 507 -16.61 -23.84 21.02
N THR A 508 -16.43 -24.72 21.97
CA THR A 508 -15.26 -25.61 22.08
C THR A 508 -15.40 -26.88 21.25
N HIS A 509 -16.64 -27.31 20.97
CA HIS A 509 -16.89 -28.51 20.20
C HIS A 509 -18.08 -28.34 19.25
N VAL A 510 -17.88 -28.69 18.01
CA VAL A 510 -18.95 -28.87 17.04
C VAL A 510 -19.46 -30.30 17.21
N HIS A 511 -20.58 -30.47 17.89
CA HIS A 511 -21.30 -31.74 17.87
C HIS A 511 -22.05 -31.81 16.54
N HIS A 512 -21.72 -32.78 15.71
CA HIS A 512 -22.58 -33.21 14.62
C HIS A 512 -23.66 -34.09 15.21
N ASP A 513 -24.88 -33.57 15.29
CA ASP A 513 -26.04 -34.30 15.83
C ASP A 513 -26.50 -35.46 14.96
N SER A 514 -25.95 -35.60 13.74
CA SER A 514 -26.25 -36.70 12.82
C SER A 514 -25.09 -37.03 11.87
N PHE A 515 -24.88 -38.33 11.63
CA PHE A 515 -23.95 -38.86 10.62
C PHE A 515 -24.33 -38.50 9.16
N LEU A 516 -25.49 -37.87 8.92
CA LEU A 516 -26.04 -37.47 7.62
C LEU A 516 -26.37 -35.98 7.61
N SER A 517 -25.44 -35.14 8.02
CA SER A 517 -25.63 -33.69 7.91
C SER A 517 -25.63 -33.23 6.44
N SER A 518 -26.38 -32.17 6.13
CA SER A 518 -26.42 -31.56 4.79
C SER A 518 -25.03 -31.11 4.29
N GLU A 519 -24.18 -30.68 5.21
CA GLU A 519 -22.82 -30.25 4.97
C GLU A 519 -21.93 -31.41 4.50
N LEU A 520 -22.02 -32.56 5.18
CA LEU A 520 -21.26 -33.76 4.83
C LEU A 520 -21.71 -34.32 3.48
N LEU A 521 -23.04 -34.39 3.22
CA LEU A 521 -23.57 -34.82 1.92
C LEU A 521 -23.09 -33.92 0.80
N THR A 522 -23.10 -32.60 1.00
CA THR A 522 -22.57 -31.63 0.02
C THR A 522 -21.09 -31.81 -0.19
N SER A 523 -20.32 -32.06 0.85
CA SER A 523 -18.86 -32.28 0.74
C SER A 523 -18.58 -33.57 -0.03
N ILE A 524 -19.29 -34.66 0.22
CA ILE A 524 -19.18 -35.92 -0.52
C ILE A 524 -19.54 -35.72 -2.01
N PHE A 525 -20.65 -35.00 -2.28
CA PHE A 525 -21.03 -34.66 -3.64
C PHE A 525 -19.96 -33.88 -4.38
N VAL A 526 -19.40 -32.83 -3.75
CA VAL A 526 -18.33 -32.01 -4.32
C VAL A 526 -17.07 -32.84 -4.62
N ILE A 527 -16.69 -33.75 -3.71
CA ILE A 527 -15.53 -34.60 -3.92
C ILE A 527 -15.75 -35.53 -5.11
N ILE A 528 -16.87 -36.28 -5.14
CA ILE A 528 -17.16 -37.24 -6.23
C ILE A 528 -17.27 -36.50 -7.56
N ALA A 529 -18.06 -35.43 -7.62
CA ALA A 529 -18.24 -34.64 -8.83
C ALA A 529 -16.90 -34.05 -9.36
N SER A 530 -16.02 -33.62 -8.45
CA SER A 530 -14.72 -33.07 -8.85
C SER A 530 -13.81 -34.11 -9.47
N PHE A 531 -13.80 -35.36 -8.98
CA PHE A 531 -13.04 -36.45 -9.61
C PHE A 531 -13.59 -36.81 -10.98
N VAL A 532 -14.94 -36.82 -11.15
CA VAL A 532 -15.56 -37.06 -12.47
C VAL A 532 -15.17 -35.95 -13.44
N ILE A 533 -15.32 -34.67 -13.04
CA ILE A 533 -14.97 -33.52 -13.88
C ILE A 533 -13.47 -33.55 -14.22
N TYR A 534 -12.60 -33.88 -13.28
CA TYR A 534 -11.17 -34.00 -13.52
C TYR A 534 -10.88 -35.09 -14.56
N LYS A 535 -11.48 -36.27 -14.41
CA LYS A 535 -11.24 -37.40 -15.32
C LYS A 535 -11.77 -37.13 -16.74
N VAL A 536 -12.95 -36.55 -16.86
CA VAL A 536 -13.60 -36.30 -18.17
C VAL A 536 -12.98 -35.12 -18.91
N PHE A 537 -12.78 -33.99 -18.23
CA PHE A 537 -12.42 -32.74 -18.89
C PHE A 537 -10.97 -32.30 -18.65
N ALA A 538 -10.44 -32.51 -17.47
CA ALA A 538 -9.18 -31.89 -17.07
C ALA A 538 -7.96 -32.80 -17.24
N SER A 539 -8.09 -34.12 -17.29
CA SER A 539 -6.98 -35.06 -17.49
C SER A 539 -6.32 -34.92 -18.85
N GLY A 540 -7.09 -34.61 -19.89
CA GLY A 540 -6.61 -34.28 -21.22
C GLY A 540 -6.15 -32.80 -21.37
N ASN A 541 -5.72 -32.44 -22.60
CA ASN A 541 -5.34 -31.07 -22.94
C ASN A 541 -6.51 -30.26 -23.54
N GLY A 542 -7.67 -30.87 -23.77
CA GLY A 542 -8.83 -30.24 -24.44
C GLY A 542 -9.39 -29.02 -23.70
N ILE A 543 -9.37 -29.05 -22.37
CA ILE A 543 -9.85 -27.94 -21.52
C ILE A 543 -9.09 -26.61 -21.80
N TYR A 544 -7.85 -26.68 -22.23
CA TYR A 544 -7.01 -25.50 -22.52
C TYR A 544 -7.19 -24.93 -23.93
N SER A 545 -7.99 -25.55 -24.79
CA SER A 545 -8.41 -24.99 -26.07
C SER A 545 -9.59 -24.02 -25.90
N ILE A 546 -10.32 -24.15 -24.79
CA ILE A 546 -11.38 -23.23 -24.42
C ILE A 546 -10.68 -21.98 -23.86
N ASN A 547 -10.81 -20.87 -24.59
CA ASN A 547 -10.35 -19.56 -24.09
C ASN A 547 -11.59 -18.82 -23.58
N PRO A 548 -11.91 -18.89 -22.30
CA PRO A 548 -13.03 -18.13 -21.78
C PRO A 548 -12.59 -16.66 -21.80
N SER A 549 -13.02 -15.94 -22.85
CA SER A 549 -12.99 -14.47 -22.85
C SER A 549 -14.04 -13.94 -21.85
N ILE A 550 -14.05 -14.52 -20.65
CA ILE A 550 -14.86 -14.02 -19.55
C ILE A 550 -14.35 -12.62 -19.24
N VAL A 551 -15.17 -11.64 -19.57
CA VAL A 551 -15.00 -10.19 -19.38
C VAL A 551 -13.59 -9.83 -18.98
N SER A 552 -12.77 -9.46 -19.95
CA SER A 552 -11.34 -9.19 -19.73
C SER A 552 -11.19 -7.89 -18.91
N ILE A 553 -11.38 -8.00 -17.59
CA ILE A 553 -11.09 -6.89 -16.64
C ILE A 553 -9.65 -6.44 -16.80
N HIS A 554 -8.77 -7.36 -17.18
CA HIS A 554 -7.39 -7.06 -17.57
C HIS A 554 -7.33 -6.14 -18.80
N GLY A 555 -8.19 -6.36 -19.78
CA GLY A 555 -8.33 -5.47 -20.94
C GLY A 555 -8.89 -4.10 -20.54
N ALA A 556 -9.89 -4.06 -19.68
CA ALA A 556 -10.44 -2.80 -19.16
C ALA A 556 -9.41 -1.98 -18.40
N TYR A 557 -8.61 -2.63 -17.55
CA TYR A 557 -7.49 -1.97 -16.84
C TYR A 557 -6.45 -1.40 -17.82
N ASN A 558 -6.04 -2.17 -18.82
CA ASN A 558 -5.06 -1.71 -19.81
C ASN A 558 -5.62 -0.53 -20.63
N ASN A 559 -6.90 -0.59 -21.03
CA ASN A 559 -7.56 0.50 -21.75
C ASN A 559 -7.67 1.75 -20.89
N LEU A 560 -7.98 1.60 -19.58
CA LEU A 560 -7.97 2.72 -18.64
C LEU A 560 -6.57 3.32 -18.52
N GLY A 561 -5.54 2.49 -18.44
CA GLY A 561 -4.14 2.93 -18.42
C GLY A 561 -3.76 3.72 -19.68
N ILE A 562 -4.15 3.23 -20.85
CA ILE A 562 -3.93 3.90 -22.14
C ILE A 562 -4.69 5.24 -22.18
N LEU A 563 -5.94 5.25 -21.73
CA LEU A 563 -6.75 6.47 -21.65
C LEU A 563 -6.12 7.51 -20.72
N LEU A 564 -5.74 7.10 -19.52
CA LEU A 564 -5.07 7.99 -18.56
C LEU A 564 -3.74 8.53 -19.11
N HIS A 565 -2.96 7.68 -19.79
CA HIS A 565 -1.71 8.13 -20.42
C HIS A 565 -1.98 9.13 -21.55
N LYS A 566 -3.00 8.89 -22.36
CA LYS A 566 -3.40 9.83 -23.41
C LYS A 566 -3.88 11.16 -22.85
N VAL A 567 -4.81 11.12 -21.88
CA VAL A 567 -5.32 12.34 -21.20
C VAL A 567 -4.19 13.08 -20.50
N SER A 568 -3.32 12.36 -19.78
CA SER A 568 -2.14 12.94 -19.13
C SER A 568 -1.19 13.60 -20.14
N GLY A 569 -0.98 12.97 -21.32
CA GLY A 569 -0.19 13.54 -22.40
C GLY A 569 -0.81 14.83 -22.94
N GLU A 570 -2.12 14.82 -23.22
CA GLU A 570 -2.84 16.00 -23.70
C GLU A 570 -2.81 17.14 -22.66
N LEU A 571 -3.01 16.82 -21.37
CA LEU A 571 -2.89 17.80 -20.29
C LEU A 571 -1.46 18.31 -20.15
N HIS A 572 -0.46 17.42 -20.24
CA HIS A 572 0.95 17.81 -20.21
C HIS A 572 1.26 18.83 -21.31
N ASP A 573 0.85 18.56 -22.54
CA ASP A 573 1.11 19.44 -23.67
C ASP A 573 0.41 20.81 -23.54
N VAL A 574 -0.73 20.84 -22.86
CA VAL A 574 -1.46 22.09 -22.56
C VAL A 574 -0.76 22.88 -21.45
N PHE A 575 -0.43 22.23 -20.32
CA PHE A 575 0.05 22.90 -19.10
C PHE A 575 1.56 23.05 -19.03
N ILE A 576 2.32 22.06 -19.53
CA ILE A 576 3.79 22.09 -19.51
C ILE A 576 4.31 22.32 -20.90
N THR A 577 4.30 23.56 -21.30
CA THR A 577 4.89 23.96 -22.58
C THR A 577 6.40 24.12 -22.40
N ASN A 578 7.21 23.78 -23.42
CA ASN A 578 8.65 24.05 -23.43
C ASN A 578 9.00 25.55 -23.45
N GLN A 579 8.00 26.42 -23.28
CA GLN A 579 8.13 27.86 -23.25
C GLN A 579 7.88 28.36 -21.84
N LEU A 580 8.93 28.71 -21.11
CA LEU A 580 8.88 29.28 -19.76
C LEU A 580 7.86 30.41 -19.65
N ARG A 581 7.79 31.24 -20.66
CA ARG A 581 6.86 32.38 -20.75
C ARG A 581 5.39 31.96 -20.70
N ARG A 582 5.02 30.93 -21.42
CA ARG A 582 3.64 30.41 -21.42
C ARG A 582 3.27 29.79 -20.07
N ASN A 583 4.21 29.09 -19.47
CA ASN A 583 4.00 28.53 -18.13
C ASN A 583 3.82 29.61 -17.06
N MET A 584 4.60 30.72 -17.15
CA MET A 584 4.43 31.87 -16.28
C MET A 584 3.06 32.55 -16.48
N SER A 585 2.57 32.63 -17.72
CA SER A 585 1.23 33.18 -17.99
C SER A 585 0.12 32.35 -17.31
N TYR A 586 0.22 31.01 -17.32
CA TYR A 586 -0.72 30.14 -16.61
C TYR A 586 -0.68 30.32 -15.09
N ILE A 587 0.51 30.47 -14.51
CA ILE A 587 0.68 30.70 -13.07
C ILE A 587 0.01 32.02 -12.67
N PHE A 588 0.26 33.11 -13.41
CA PHE A 588 -0.35 34.42 -13.11
C PHE A 588 -1.85 34.43 -13.33
N CYS A 589 -2.36 33.75 -14.36
CA CYS A 589 -3.80 33.58 -14.55
C CYS A 589 -4.44 32.81 -13.38
N GLY A 590 -3.87 31.68 -12.95
CA GLY A 590 -4.35 30.90 -11.83
C GLY A 590 -4.35 31.70 -10.53
N LEU A 591 -3.25 32.39 -10.24
CA LEU A 591 -3.13 33.25 -9.06
C LEU A 591 -4.18 34.35 -9.06
N SER A 592 -4.38 35.05 -10.19
CA SER A 592 -5.38 36.11 -10.31
C SER A 592 -6.81 35.59 -10.14
N ALA A 593 -7.10 34.41 -10.74
CA ALA A 593 -8.41 33.78 -10.61
C ALA A 593 -8.73 33.36 -9.16
N THR A 594 -7.74 32.78 -8.45
CA THR A 594 -7.93 32.41 -7.04
C THR A 594 -8.11 33.60 -6.12
N ILE A 595 -7.36 34.70 -6.30
CA ILE A 595 -7.48 35.90 -5.50
C ILE A 595 -8.82 36.57 -5.75
N ILE A 596 -9.16 36.82 -7.01
CA ILE A 596 -10.41 37.49 -7.39
C ILE A 596 -11.63 36.63 -7.00
N GLY A 597 -11.58 35.34 -7.32
CA GLY A 597 -12.63 34.39 -6.94
C GLY A 597 -12.82 34.28 -5.42
N GLY A 598 -11.71 34.20 -4.66
CA GLY A 598 -11.73 34.20 -3.20
C GLY A 598 -12.33 35.51 -2.62
N TYR A 599 -11.98 36.64 -3.19
CA TYR A 599 -12.56 37.90 -2.77
C TYR A 599 -14.10 37.95 -2.92
N PHE A 600 -14.60 37.49 -4.07
CA PHE A 600 -16.05 37.41 -4.29
C PHE A 600 -16.74 36.34 -3.43
N ALA A 601 -16.09 35.23 -3.17
CA ALA A 601 -16.63 34.16 -2.33
C ALA A 601 -16.75 34.56 -0.85
N ILE A 602 -15.82 35.39 -0.35
CA ILE A 602 -15.82 35.86 1.04
C ILE A 602 -16.88 36.98 1.23
N GLY A 603 -17.25 37.72 0.17
CA GLY A 603 -18.33 38.72 0.17
C GLY A 603 -18.14 39.90 1.12
N ARG A 604 -16.93 40.21 1.54
CA ARG A 604 -16.64 41.31 2.47
C ARG A 604 -16.40 42.62 1.68
N PRO A 605 -17.14 43.72 1.99
CA PRO A 605 -16.95 45.01 1.29
C PRO A 605 -15.60 45.64 1.65
N MET A 606 -14.95 46.29 0.67
CA MET A 606 -13.78 47.14 0.90
C MET A 606 -14.25 48.49 1.49
N ILE A 607 -14.33 48.61 2.79
CA ILE A 607 -14.65 49.87 3.45
C ILE A 607 -13.32 50.41 3.99
N ILE A 608 -12.80 51.46 3.35
CA ILE A 608 -11.61 52.19 3.81
C ILE A 608 -12.11 53.42 4.54
N ASN A 609 -12.12 53.37 5.87
CA ASN A 609 -12.67 54.46 6.69
C ASN A 609 -11.66 55.56 7.04
N ASN A 610 -10.34 55.29 6.95
CA ASN A 610 -9.32 56.29 7.34
C ASN A 610 -8.16 56.28 6.34
N PHE A 611 -7.90 57.44 5.72
CA PHE A 611 -6.67 57.68 4.97
C PHE A 611 -5.60 58.28 5.88
N SER A 612 -4.46 57.61 6.01
CA SER A 612 -3.29 58.18 6.68
C SER A 612 -2.66 59.30 5.84
N THR A 613 -2.08 60.30 6.48
CA THR A 613 -1.31 61.36 5.78
C THR A 613 -0.11 60.76 5.05
N ILE A 614 -0.05 60.99 3.73
CA ILE A 614 1.01 60.47 2.89
C ILE A 614 2.20 61.43 2.88
N HIS A 615 3.40 60.97 3.22
CA HIS A 615 4.62 61.76 3.08
C HIS A 615 4.96 61.97 1.62
N TYR A 616 5.32 63.24 1.23
CA TYR A 616 5.72 63.54 -0.16
C TYR A 616 6.88 62.67 -0.67
N MET A 617 7.80 62.26 0.20
CA MET A 617 8.90 61.36 -0.13
C MET A 617 8.42 59.99 -0.63
N ASN A 618 7.37 59.44 -0.04
CA ASN A 618 6.79 58.16 -0.46
C ASN A 618 6.14 58.25 -1.85
N ILE A 619 5.51 59.39 -2.16
CA ILE A 619 4.94 59.64 -3.48
C ILE A 619 6.06 59.75 -4.51
N PHE A 620 7.15 60.47 -4.18
CA PHE A 620 8.32 60.59 -5.08
C PHE A 620 8.95 59.26 -5.39
N ILE A 621 9.25 58.45 -4.36
CA ILE A 621 9.83 57.10 -4.52
C ILE A 621 8.88 56.20 -5.33
N GLY A 622 7.58 56.24 -5.03
CA GLY A 622 6.58 55.48 -5.77
C GLY A 622 6.51 55.83 -7.25
N LEU A 623 6.59 57.15 -7.57
CA LEU A 623 6.64 57.64 -8.96
C LEU A 623 7.89 57.13 -9.67
N CYS A 624 9.03 57.14 -9.00
CA CYS A 624 10.28 56.62 -9.55
C CYS A 624 10.21 55.11 -9.84
N ILE A 625 9.61 54.33 -8.95
CA ILE A 625 9.36 52.90 -9.15
C ILE A 625 8.50 52.69 -10.40
N VAL A 626 7.38 53.43 -10.54
CA VAL A 626 6.51 53.30 -11.71
C VAL A 626 7.25 53.64 -13.00
N LEU A 627 8.04 54.72 -13.00
CA LEU A 627 8.86 55.09 -14.16
C LEU A 627 9.87 54.00 -14.53
N CYS A 628 10.58 53.42 -13.56
CA CYS A 628 11.49 52.29 -13.78
C CYS A 628 10.74 51.07 -14.32
N CYS A 629 9.58 50.73 -13.79
CA CYS A 629 8.73 49.62 -14.27
C CYS A 629 8.28 49.84 -15.73
N VAL A 630 7.88 51.08 -16.09
CA VAL A 630 7.56 51.43 -17.49
C VAL A 630 8.80 51.30 -18.37
N ALA A 631 9.96 51.79 -17.92
CA ALA A 631 11.22 51.69 -18.67
C ALA A 631 11.58 50.20 -18.90
N LEU A 632 11.39 49.31 -17.92
CA LEU A 632 11.63 47.88 -18.04
C LEU A 632 10.82 47.24 -19.19
N THR A 633 9.64 47.73 -19.49
CA THR A 633 8.83 47.20 -20.62
C THR A 633 9.32 47.63 -21.98
N ARG A 634 10.18 48.68 -22.05
CA ARG A 634 10.67 49.28 -23.30
C ARG A 634 12.11 48.92 -23.63
N VAL A 635 12.88 48.51 -22.64
CA VAL A 635 14.32 48.24 -22.79
C VAL A 635 14.55 46.78 -23.20
N TYR A 636 15.51 46.57 -24.13
CA TYR A 636 15.88 45.21 -24.61
C TYR A 636 17.32 44.83 -24.22
N ASN A 637 18.11 45.75 -23.72
CA ASN A 637 19.46 45.48 -23.29
C ASN A 637 19.45 44.78 -21.92
N ARG A 638 20.00 43.59 -21.84
CA ARG A 638 19.97 42.74 -20.64
C ARG A 638 20.62 43.41 -19.43
N LEU A 639 21.73 44.08 -19.64
CA LEU A 639 22.45 44.77 -18.58
C LEU A 639 21.62 45.92 -18.00
N VAL A 640 20.97 46.71 -18.88
CA VAL A 640 20.08 47.79 -18.45
C VAL A 640 18.86 47.24 -17.74
N LEU A 641 18.31 46.09 -18.18
CA LEU A 641 17.18 45.41 -17.50
C LEU A 641 17.55 45.01 -16.08
N ILE A 642 18.74 44.46 -15.85
CA ILE A 642 19.21 44.09 -14.50
C ILE A 642 19.35 45.35 -13.64
N ILE A 643 19.99 46.38 -14.14
CA ILE A 643 20.18 47.64 -13.40
C ILE A 643 18.84 48.30 -13.04
N LEU A 644 17.92 48.36 -13.98
CA LEU A 644 16.56 48.91 -13.70
C LEU A 644 15.77 48.05 -12.70
N SER A 645 15.87 46.72 -12.81
CA SER A 645 15.21 45.80 -11.85
C SER A 645 15.77 45.99 -10.45
N SER A 646 17.08 46.01 -10.31
CA SER A 646 17.75 46.29 -9.04
C SER A 646 17.46 47.67 -8.51
N GLY A 647 17.33 48.66 -9.39
CA GLY A 647 16.91 50.03 -9.01
C GLY A 647 15.53 50.04 -8.37
N VAL A 648 14.58 49.24 -8.89
CA VAL A 648 13.26 49.08 -8.26
C VAL A 648 13.39 48.44 -6.86
N GLY A 649 14.22 47.40 -6.70
CA GLY A 649 14.46 46.73 -5.40
C GLY A 649 15.06 47.69 -4.37
N PHE A 650 16.07 48.51 -4.75
CA PHE A 650 16.63 49.51 -3.87
C PHE A 650 15.67 50.66 -3.51
N MET A 651 14.79 51.07 -4.44
CA MET A 651 13.76 52.04 -4.15
C MET A 651 12.69 51.47 -3.19
N MET A 652 12.35 50.15 -3.29
CA MET A 652 11.52 49.48 -2.31
C MET A 652 12.15 49.48 -0.91
N THR A 653 13.47 49.29 -0.82
CA THR A 653 14.20 49.43 0.45
C THR A 653 14.03 50.85 1.02
N GLY A 654 14.09 51.87 0.19
CA GLY A 654 13.82 53.25 0.59
C GLY A 654 12.41 53.47 1.14
N LEU A 655 11.39 52.83 0.53
CA LEU A 655 10.02 52.84 1.08
C LEU A 655 9.94 52.15 2.45
N TYR A 656 10.60 51.01 2.67
CA TYR A 656 10.60 50.35 3.97
C TYR A 656 11.25 51.23 5.06
N VAL A 657 12.30 51.95 4.74
CA VAL A 657 12.88 52.95 5.67
C VAL A 657 11.88 54.04 6.03
N THR A 658 11.19 54.61 5.04
CA THR A 658 10.22 55.69 5.27
C THR A 658 9.00 55.16 6.03
N PHE A 659 8.62 53.89 5.92
CA PHE A 659 7.55 53.25 6.68
C PHE A 659 8.02 52.73 8.07
N ARG A 660 9.25 53.05 8.49
CA ARG A 660 9.85 52.64 9.77
C ARG A 660 9.91 51.10 9.95
N ALA A 661 10.19 50.37 8.90
CA ALA A 661 10.38 48.93 8.89
C ALA A 661 11.87 48.59 8.66
N PRO A 662 12.78 48.80 9.65
CA PRO A 662 14.21 48.63 9.46
C PRO A 662 14.64 47.19 9.13
N ASP A 663 14.01 46.19 9.73
CA ASP A 663 14.31 44.78 9.49
C ASP A 663 14.06 44.39 8.02
N LEU A 664 12.92 44.82 7.48
CA LEU A 664 12.54 44.61 6.09
C LEU A 664 13.50 45.37 5.15
N ALA A 665 13.88 46.60 5.50
CA ALA A 665 14.79 47.43 4.71
C ALA A 665 16.17 46.79 4.63
N MET A 666 16.72 46.27 5.75
CA MET A 666 18.03 45.62 5.79
C MET A 666 18.02 44.34 4.98
N THR A 667 17.01 43.51 5.17
CA THR A 667 16.87 42.23 4.45
C THR A 667 16.75 42.45 2.96
N GLN A 668 15.89 43.39 2.52
CA GLN A 668 15.70 43.72 1.10
C GLN A 668 16.99 44.25 0.49
N PHE A 669 17.74 45.14 1.19
CA PHE A 669 18.99 45.71 0.72
C PHE A 669 20.05 44.61 0.47
N VAL A 670 20.22 43.69 1.42
CA VAL A 670 21.17 42.57 1.32
C VAL A 670 20.81 41.62 0.18
N ILE A 671 19.53 41.23 0.12
CA ILE A 671 19.06 40.26 -0.90
C ILE A 671 19.18 40.89 -2.30
N GLU A 672 18.82 42.15 -2.47
CA GLU A 672 18.86 42.86 -3.74
C GLU A 672 20.33 42.99 -4.22
N SER A 673 21.23 43.30 -3.30
CA SER A 673 22.66 43.41 -3.62
C SER A 673 23.26 42.08 -4.10
N ILE A 674 22.95 40.98 -3.38
CA ILE A 674 23.43 39.64 -3.73
C ILE A 674 22.80 39.17 -5.05
N SER A 675 21.49 39.33 -5.22
CA SER A 675 20.75 38.95 -6.43
C SER A 675 21.28 39.66 -7.66
N THR A 676 21.56 40.97 -7.55
CA THR A 676 22.14 41.79 -8.63
C THR A 676 23.50 41.23 -9.07
N ILE A 677 24.35 40.90 -8.11
CA ILE A 677 25.68 40.33 -8.40
C ILE A 677 25.54 38.99 -9.12
N ILE A 678 24.67 38.12 -8.60
CA ILE A 678 24.42 36.79 -9.19
C ILE A 678 23.89 36.92 -10.63
N PHE A 679 22.92 37.82 -10.85
CA PHE A 679 22.37 38.05 -12.19
C PHE A 679 23.43 38.63 -13.15
N LEU A 680 24.22 39.59 -12.71
CA LEU A 680 25.32 40.13 -13.55
C LEU A 680 26.31 39.04 -13.94
N ILE A 681 26.72 38.17 -13.00
CA ILE A 681 27.66 37.07 -13.29
C ILE A 681 26.98 36.06 -14.23
N ALA A 682 25.72 35.66 -13.99
CA ALA A 682 25.03 34.71 -14.82
C ALA A 682 24.86 35.21 -16.27
N PHE A 683 24.58 36.49 -16.46
CA PHE A 683 24.37 37.06 -17.80
C PHE A 683 25.66 37.33 -18.58
N ILE A 684 26.79 37.52 -17.91
CA ILE A 684 28.10 37.57 -18.57
C ILE A 684 28.45 36.23 -19.26
N LEU A 685 27.97 35.13 -18.68
CA LEU A 685 28.19 33.76 -19.17
C LEU A 685 27.24 33.34 -20.28
N LEU A 686 26.10 34.02 -20.47
CA LEU A 686 25.09 33.71 -21.49
C LEU A 686 25.37 34.47 -22.79
N THR A 687 25.65 33.74 -23.87
CA THR A 687 25.84 34.31 -25.21
C THR A 687 24.60 35.09 -25.67
N ASP A 688 24.83 36.23 -26.30
CA ASP A 688 23.77 37.08 -26.90
C ASP A 688 23.05 36.34 -28.03
N LYS A 689 21.89 35.76 -27.73
CA LYS A 689 20.96 35.24 -28.75
C LYS A 689 19.92 36.29 -29.10
N THR A 690 19.80 36.47 -30.44
CA THR A 690 18.94 37.38 -31.19
C THR A 690 17.56 37.67 -30.65
N LYS A 691 17.11 38.92 -30.83
CA LYS A 691 15.77 39.46 -30.57
C LYS A 691 14.67 38.53 -31.13
N GLN A 692 13.89 37.85 -30.27
CA GLN A 692 12.64 37.30 -30.69
C GLN A 692 11.57 38.39 -30.61
N VAL A 693 11.09 38.81 -31.79
CA VAL A 693 9.97 39.78 -31.87
C VAL A 693 8.66 39.04 -31.60
N GLU A 694 7.94 39.50 -30.57
CA GLU A 694 6.63 38.93 -30.23
C GLU A 694 5.57 39.25 -31.28
N LYS A 695 4.69 38.28 -31.56
CA LYS A 695 3.44 38.50 -32.33
C LYS A 695 2.52 39.45 -31.54
N ASN A 696 1.81 40.37 -32.22
CA ASN A 696 0.93 41.33 -31.60
C ASN A 696 -0.21 40.73 -30.77
N SER A 697 -0.73 39.57 -31.16
CA SER A 697 -1.75 38.84 -30.37
C SER A 697 -1.21 38.39 -29.00
N PHE A 698 0.06 38.04 -28.91
CA PHE A 698 0.71 37.63 -27.67
C PHE A 698 0.92 38.82 -26.73
N LYS A 699 1.20 40.02 -27.28
CA LYS A 699 1.36 41.25 -26.49
C LYS A 699 0.04 41.65 -25.80
N LEU A 700 -1.08 41.53 -26.50
CA LEU A 700 -2.40 41.85 -25.96
C LEU A 700 -2.77 40.88 -24.81
N THR A 701 -2.58 39.54 -25.03
CA THR A 701 -2.86 38.55 -24.00
C THR A 701 -2.01 38.76 -22.74
N ASN A 702 -0.73 39.05 -22.91
CA ASN A 702 0.16 39.33 -21.79
C ASN A 702 -0.20 40.64 -21.06
N ALA A 703 -0.65 41.65 -21.78
CA ALA A 703 -1.13 42.92 -21.18
C ALA A 703 -2.39 42.68 -20.34
N ILE A 704 -3.33 41.84 -20.81
CA ILE A 704 -4.55 41.51 -20.07
C ILE A 704 -4.16 40.73 -18.79
N ILE A 705 -3.29 39.72 -18.90
CA ILE A 705 -2.85 38.93 -17.73
C ILE A 705 -2.14 39.81 -16.71
N ALA A 706 -1.21 40.66 -17.16
CA ALA A 706 -0.49 41.57 -16.29
C ALA A 706 -1.44 42.56 -15.58
N THR A 707 -2.46 43.08 -16.28
CA THR A 707 -3.47 43.96 -15.68
C THR A 707 -4.33 43.23 -14.65
N LEU A 708 -4.82 42.04 -14.96
CA LEU A 708 -5.57 41.21 -14.02
C LEU A 708 -4.75 40.86 -12.76
N THR A 709 -3.47 40.50 -12.96
CA THR A 709 -2.57 40.23 -11.85
C THR A 709 -2.31 41.49 -11.01
N GLY A 710 -2.07 42.64 -11.62
CA GLY A 710 -1.92 43.92 -10.92
C GLY A 710 -3.16 44.27 -10.09
N VAL A 711 -4.34 44.14 -10.68
CA VAL A 711 -5.62 44.39 -9.99
C VAL A 711 -5.81 43.40 -8.82
N SER A 712 -5.49 42.12 -8.99
CA SER A 712 -5.60 41.15 -7.90
C SER A 712 -4.71 41.50 -6.71
N PHE A 713 -3.46 41.92 -6.94
CA PHE A 713 -2.58 42.39 -5.87
C PHE A 713 -3.05 43.68 -5.21
N ILE A 714 -3.61 44.60 -5.98
CA ILE A 714 -4.25 45.82 -5.41
C ILE A 714 -5.41 45.41 -4.50
N ILE A 715 -6.26 44.47 -4.92
CA ILE A 715 -7.37 43.97 -4.10
C ILE A 715 -6.85 43.41 -2.78
N VAL A 716 -5.82 42.54 -2.82
CA VAL A 716 -5.21 41.98 -1.61
C VAL A 716 -4.70 43.09 -0.70
N GLY A 717 -3.97 44.07 -1.24
CA GLY A 717 -3.43 45.18 -0.47
C GLY A 717 -4.53 46.03 0.19
N LEU A 718 -5.59 46.35 -0.51
CA LEU A 718 -6.71 47.13 0.01
C LEU A 718 -7.52 46.36 1.05
N VAL A 719 -7.77 45.07 0.84
CA VAL A 719 -8.45 44.20 1.82
C VAL A 719 -7.60 44.04 3.07
N SER A 720 -6.32 43.79 2.94
CA SER A 720 -5.38 43.70 4.06
C SER A 720 -5.31 44.99 4.87
N TYR A 721 -5.38 46.16 4.20
CA TYR A 721 -5.42 47.44 4.86
C TYR A 721 -6.75 47.69 5.59
N ALA A 722 -7.90 47.29 5.00
CA ALA A 722 -9.22 47.50 5.56
C ALA A 722 -9.50 46.66 6.82
N TYR A 723 -8.89 45.47 6.92
CA TYR A 723 -9.10 44.50 8.01
C TYR A 723 -7.85 44.34 8.90
N LYS A 724 -7.41 45.42 9.54
CA LYS A 724 -6.29 45.46 10.48
C LYS A 724 -6.70 45.00 11.89
N ASN A 725 -7.30 43.86 12.05
CA ASN A 725 -7.52 43.32 13.39
C ASN A 725 -6.30 42.52 13.84
N PRO A 726 -5.74 42.79 15.04
CA PRO A 726 -4.69 41.92 15.59
C PRO A 726 -5.25 40.51 15.77
N SER A 727 -4.54 39.50 15.28
CA SER A 727 -4.93 38.11 15.47
C SER A 727 -4.56 37.67 16.89
N GLU A 728 -5.26 36.71 17.48
CA GLU A 728 -4.93 36.09 18.77
C GLU A 728 -3.48 35.57 18.81
N ILE A 729 -2.99 35.08 17.68
CA ILE A 729 -1.59 34.65 17.52
C ILE A 729 -0.61 35.80 17.66
N SER A 730 -0.95 37.01 17.17
CA SER A 730 -0.09 38.17 17.31
C SER A 730 0.11 38.54 18.77
N GLN A 731 -0.93 38.46 19.58
CA GLN A 731 -0.86 38.75 21.01
C GLN A 731 0.05 37.70 21.71
N PHE A 732 -0.08 36.43 21.37
CA PHE A 732 0.79 35.39 21.91
C PHE A 732 2.28 35.70 21.65
N TYR A 733 2.64 36.14 20.44
CA TYR A 733 4.00 36.51 20.11
C TYR A 733 4.49 37.70 20.90
N PHE A 734 3.66 38.72 21.10
CA PHE A 734 4.00 39.90 21.92
C PHE A 734 4.30 39.48 23.37
N ASP A 735 3.47 38.63 23.94
CA ASP A 735 3.57 38.26 25.37
C ASP A 735 4.78 37.33 25.64
N ASN A 736 5.27 36.59 24.65
CA ASN A 736 6.33 35.61 24.83
C ASN A 736 7.71 36.00 24.25
N VAL A 737 7.86 37.18 23.68
CA VAL A 737 9.13 37.67 23.10
C VAL A 737 10.28 37.64 24.10
N VAL A 738 10.05 38.13 25.33
CA VAL A 738 11.08 38.18 26.38
C VAL A 738 11.44 36.79 26.85
N ALA A 739 10.47 35.89 26.98
CA ALA A 739 10.67 34.51 27.39
C ALA A 739 11.52 33.72 26.36
N SER A 740 11.42 34.07 25.08
CA SER A 740 12.24 33.52 24.00
C SER A 740 13.65 34.09 23.89
N GLY A 741 14.03 34.98 24.82
CA GLY A 741 15.38 35.54 24.92
C GLY A 741 15.72 36.63 23.91
N GLY A 742 14.75 37.17 23.19
CA GLY A 742 14.94 38.23 22.18
C GLY A 742 14.26 39.53 22.53
N GLY A 743 14.81 40.66 22.01
CA GLY A 743 14.25 41.99 22.17
C GLY A 743 13.49 42.47 20.92
N ASN A 744 13.60 41.80 19.80
CA ASN A 744 12.93 42.09 18.54
C ASN A 744 12.00 40.92 18.15
N ILE A 745 10.69 41.22 18.15
CA ILE A 745 9.66 40.20 17.88
C ILE A 745 9.78 39.57 16.48
N VAL A 746 10.16 40.35 15.47
CA VAL A 746 10.30 39.84 14.08
C VAL A 746 11.40 38.80 14.03
N ASN A 747 12.56 39.09 14.63
CA ASN A 747 13.69 38.17 14.68
C ASN A 747 13.37 36.93 15.50
N VAL A 748 12.67 37.07 16.62
CA VAL A 748 12.25 35.94 17.46
C VAL A 748 11.28 35.00 16.74
N ILE A 749 10.33 35.55 15.95
CA ILE A 749 9.42 34.73 15.14
C ILE A 749 10.22 33.88 14.14
N ILE A 750 11.19 34.48 13.45
CA ILE A 750 11.95 33.82 12.40
C ILE A 750 12.93 32.79 12.95
N VAL A 751 13.53 33.06 14.12
CA VAL A 751 14.63 32.24 14.65
C VAL A 751 14.15 31.18 15.65
N ASP A 752 13.12 31.46 16.43
CA ASP A 752 12.62 30.58 17.48
C ASP A 752 11.21 30.02 17.19
N PHE A 753 10.18 30.86 17.19
CA PHE A 753 8.79 30.38 17.02
C PHE A 753 8.54 29.65 15.72
N ARG A 754 9.17 30.08 14.62
CA ARG A 754 9.08 29.50 13.30
C ARG A 754 10.46 29.16 12.70
N GLY A 755 11.39 28.80 13.55
CA GLY A 755 12.78 28.51 13.15
C GLY A 755 12.93 27.42 12.09
N PHE A 756 12.01 26.45 12.05
CA PHE A 756 12.00 25.43 10.99
C PHE A 756 11.73 25.99 9.60
N ASP A 757 10.89 27.02 9.46
CA ASP A 757 10.64 27.66 8.17
C ASP A 757 11.95 28.26 7.62
N THR A 758 12.67 28.97 8.48
CA THR A 758 13.97 29.57 8.13
C THR A 758 15.03 28.51 7.82
N LEU A 759 15.04 27.40 8.56
CA LEU A 759 15.95 26.28 8.31
C LEU A 759 15.70 25.67 6.91
N PHE A 760 14.45 25.50 6.53
CA PHE A 760 14.11 24.98 5.19
C PHE A 760 14.43 26.01 4.10
N GLU A 761 14.25 27.32 4.32
CA GLU A 761 14.65 28.37 3.39
C GLU A 761 16.16 28.37 3.17
N ILE A 762 16.97 28.26 4.23
CA ILE A 762 18.42 28.13 4.14
C ILE A 762 18.81 26.87 3.36
N THR A 763 18.10 25.76 3.55
CA THR A 763 18.33 24.53 2.81
C THR A 763 18.08 24.71 1.33
N VAL A 764 16.98 25.38 0.94
CA VAL A 764 16.68 25.71 -0.46
C VAL A 764 17.74 26.59 -1.07
N MET A 765 18.19 27.65 -0.35
CA MET A 765 19.26 28.51 -0.82
C MET A 765 20.58 27.75 -1.02
N THR A 766 20.91 26.83 -0.12
CA THR A 766 22.08 25.95 -0.25
C THR A 766 21.97 25.05 -1.49
N MET A 767 20.80 24.49 -1.77
CA MET A 767 20.55 23.71 -2.97
C MET A 767 20.74 24.53 -4.25
N VAL A 768 20.24 25.76 -4.29
CA VAL A 768 20.42 26.68 -5.42
C VAL A 768 21.90 26.98 -5.62
N ALA A 769 22.63 27.27 -4.55
CA ALA A 769 24.09 27.51 -4.64
C ALA A 769 24.86 26.29 -5.18
N LEU A 770 24.50 25.08 -4.74
CA LEU A 770 25.08 23.83 -5.23
C LEU A 770 24.75 23.59 -6.72
N ILE A 771 23.56 23.90 -7.17
CA ILE A 771 23.16 23.79 -8.58
C ILE A 771 23.99 24.77 -9.44
N ILE A 772 24.09 26.01 -9.01
CA ILE A 772 24.92 27.03 -9.69
C ILE A 772 26.38 26.57 -9.76
N TYR A 773 26.95 26.10 -8.65
CA TYR A 773 28.31 25.55 -8.62
C TYR A 773 28.47 24.37 -9.59
N ALA A 774 27.52 23.46 -9.63
CA ALA A 774 27.54 22.31 -10.54
C ALA A 774 27.50 22.76 -12.01
N MET A 775 26.65 23.78 -12.35
CA MET A 775 26.59 24.35 -13.69
C MET A 775 27.92 24.96 -14.10
N PHE A 776 28.59 25.73 -13.23
CA PHE A 776 29.94 26.28 -13.49
C PHE A 776 30.98 25.18 -13.73
N LYS A 777 30.93 24.10 -12.95
CA LYS A 777 31.85 22.96 -13.07
C LYS A 777 31.68 22.23 -14.41
N ILE A 778 30.42 22.08 -14.89
CA ILE A 778 30.13 21.47 -16.19
C ILE A 778 30.64 22.36 -17.33
N ILE A 779 30.37 23.66 -17.28
CA ILE A 779 30.85 24.63 -18.29
C ILE A 779 32.38 24.65 -18.36
N LYS A 780 33.05 24.59 -17.21
CA LYS A 780 34.52 24.55 -17.14
C LYS A 780 35.12 23.25 -17.66
N ARG A 781 34.38 22.12 -17.60
CA ARG A 781 34.82 20.81 -18.15
C ARG A 781 34.52 20.65 -19.64
N GLY A 782 33.57 21.41 -20.19
CA GLY A 782 33.13 21.35 -21.59
C GLY A 782 33.72 22.42 -22.49
N GLY A 783 34.73 23.15 -22.05
CA GLY A 783 35.53 24.03 -22.93
C GLY A 783 36.22 23.18 -24.02
N PRO A 784 36.33 23.69 -25.25
CA PRO A 784 36.92 22.94 -26.35
C PRO A 784 38.31 22.43 -25.94
N LYS A 785 38.49 21.11 -26.05
CA LYS A 785 39.84 20.55 -26.13
C LYS A 785 40.37 21.10 -27.44
N ASP A 786 41.32 22.01 -27.39
CA ASP A 786 42.14 22.33 -28.52
C ASP A 786 42.77 21.02 -29.03
N GLU A 787 42.23 20.53 -30.15
CA GLU A 787 42.90 19.55 -30.96
C GLU A 787 44.11 20.25 -31.60
N ASN A 788 45.31 20.07 -31.02
CA ASN A 788 46.58 20.18 -31.69
C ASN A 788 47.16 18.80 -31.92
#